data_76dc3b55a1e56a360670fe7ae6fd25a6
#
_entry.id   76dc3b55a1e56a360670fe7ae6fd25a6
#
_cell.length_a   1.000
_cell.length_b   1.000
_cell.length_c   1.000
_cell.angle_alpha   90.00
_cell.angle_beta   90.00
_cell.angle_gamma   90.00
#
_symmetry.space_group_name_H-M   'P 1'
#
loop_
_entity.id
_entity.type
_entity.pdbx_description
1 polymer ?
#
loop_
_entity_poly.entity_id
_entity_poly.type
_entity_poly.pdbx_seq_one_letter_code
_entity_poly.pdbx_strand_id
1 'polypeptide(L)'
;MRVTNAQELTKRIEQLREAQKQFATFSQEQVDEIFRQAALAANHNRIKLAKMAVEETGMGIVEDKVIKNNFAAEYIYNQYKNMKTCGVLEEDKTSGITKVAEPIGVISAIVPTTNPTSTAIFKCLIALKTRNAIIISPHPRAKNSTIEAAKIVLEAAVKAGAPEGIIGWIDEPSVELSAEVMSACDTVLATGGPGMVKAAYSSGKPALGVGSGNTPIIFDESCDIKVAVSSVIHSKTFDNGTICASEQSVIVDASIYEEVKQEFIARKAYIAEGEELVKLKKIVLGANGSMNAKLVGRPAIEIAQEAGFEVPADTKLIIGEATSTDISEPLAHEKLFPLLSMYKADDFDDAVDKADELVQGGGIGHTAGIYIDVVNNQEKLTEFENRMKACRILVNTPSAQGGIGDIYNFKLSPSLTLGCGSWGNNSFSGQVGPLQLINIKTVAERRENMLWFRTPAKTFIKKGCLGVAIKELGPEYYDFKKAFIVTDSFLYENGYTKPVTDQLDAMGIQHATFSEVEPDPTLACAKKGAEQMRLFNPDVVIAVGGGSAMDAAKIMWVMYEHPECNFLDLAMRFMDIRKRVYQFPQMGKKAKFVAIPTSSGTGSEVTPFAVITDEETGQKYPLADYELMPTIAIVDADMMMHQPKGLTSASGIDALTHSLEAYAAMLQTEFTDGLALQATKSIFEYLPRAYENGAKDPIAREKMAHASTMAGMAFANAFLGVCHSLAHKLGAYHHIPHGVANALLINQVLEFNVNSAPRKMGTFPQYAYPNMLARYAEVATFVGCTGTDEEKFEQLKQKIEDLKATVGIPSTISEFGVDEQAFLDTLDEMVEAAFDDQCTGANPRYPLFSEIREMYLRAYYGDAKYELMNSTETQRVEVKIEEDNKVEAEHKKDIKEKIKAKAEKVKAGVR
;
A
#
# COMPACT_ATOMS: atom_id res chain seq x y z
N MET A 1 39.75 12.54 -25.45
CA MET A 1 39.87 11.26 -26.21
C MET A 1 38.74 11.26 -27.22
N ARG A 2 39.05 11.01 -28.49
CA ARG A 2 38.02 10.91 -29.56
C ARG A 2 37.36 9.53 -29.50
N VAL A 3 36.05 9.44 -29.80
CA VAL A 3 35.28 8.19 -29.82
C VAL A 3 34.75 7.96 -31.26
N THR A 4 35.41 7.05 -31.99
CA THR A 4 35.14 6.73 -33.40
C THR A 4 34.86 5.23 -33.62
N ASN A 5 35.13 4.39 -32.62
CA ASN A 5 34.94 2.94 -32.68
C ASN A 5 34.64 2.38 -31.29
N ALA A 6 34.28 1.09 -31.22
CA ALA A 6 33.89 0.36 -30.03
C ALA A 6 34.94 0.36 -28.90
N GLN A 7 36.22 0.20 -29.26
CA GLN A 7 37.29 0.18 -28.25
C GLN A 7 37.50 1.54 -27.58
N GLU A 8 37.39 2.61 -28.33
CA GLU A 8 37.47 3.98 -27.80
C GLU A 8 36.23 4.31 -26.98
N LEU A 9 35.06 3.82 -27.41
CA LEU A 9 33.81 3.94 -26.62
C LEU A 9 33.93 3.26 -25.26
N THR A 10 34.41 2.00 -25.21
CA THR A 10 34.65 1.29 -23.93
C THR A 10 35.56 2.05 -22.99
N LYS A 11 36.69 2.54 -23.49
CA LYS A 11 37.62 3.35 -22.68
C LYS A 11 36.97 4.65 -22.20
N ARG A 12 36.15 5.27 -23.05
CA ARG A 12 35.46 6.52 -22.67
C ARG A 12 34.44 6.27 -21.57
N ILE A 13 33.71 5.17 -21.63
CA ILE A 13 32.75 4.78 -20.59
C ILE A 13 33.46 4.48 -19.26
N GLU A 14 34.63 3.84 -19.29
CA GLU A 14 35.44 3.64 -18.08
C GLU A 14 35.85 4.98 -17.44
N GLN A 15 36.29 5.95 -18.23
CA GLN A 15 36.62 7.31 -17.74
C GLN A 15 35.39 8.00 -17.13
N LEU A 16 34.25 7.90 -17.80
CA LEU A 16 32.98 8.42 -17.28
C LEU A 16 32.59 7.78 -15.94
N ARG A 17 32.80 6.48 -15.79
CA ARG A 17 32.55 5.76 -14.53
C ARG A 17 33.43 6.25 -13.39
N GLU A 18 34.72 6.50 -13.65
CA GLU A 18 35.64 7.03 -12.64
C GLU A 18 35.27 8.50 -12.26
N ALA A 19 34.93 9.34 -13.24
CA ALA A 19 34.45 10.69 -12.99
C ALA A 19 33.13 10.68 -12.21
N GLN A 20 32.22 9.75 -12.52
CA GLN A 20 30.94 9.61 -11.84
C GLN A 20 31.11 9.15 -10.38
N LYS A 21 32.00 8.19 -10.11
CA LYS A 21 32.32 7.78 -8.74
C LYS A 21 32.80 8.95 -7.88
N GLN A 22 33.67 9.80 -8.43
CA GLN A 22 34.10 11.02 -7.76
C GLN A 22 32.94 11.98 -7.55
N PHE A 23 32.11 12.20 -8.58
CA PHE A 23 30.98 13.13 -8.53
C PHE A 23 29.87 12.66 -7.57
N ALA A 24 29.69 11.33 -7.40
CA ALA A 24 28.72 10.77 -6.46
C ALA A 24 28.95 11.22 -5.01
N THR A 25 30.16 11.63 -4.64
CA THR A 25 30.50 12.08 -3.29
C THR A 25 30.23 13.57 -3.02
N PHE A 26 29.80 14.31 -4.04
CA PHE A 26 29.61 15.76 -3.92
C PHE A 26 28.37 16.12 -3.11
N SER A 27 28.46 17.21 -2.37
CA SER A 27 27.32 17.76 -1.62
C SER A 27 26.31 18.42 -2.55
N GLN A 28 25.10 18.68 -2.00
CA GLN A 28 24.04 19.38 -2.75
C GLN A 28 24.51 20.78 -3.21
N GLU A 29 25.23 21.51 -2.36
CA GLU A 29 25.72 22.86 -2.66
C GLU A 29 26.74 22.85 -3.80
N GLN A 30 27.65 21.89 -3.83
CA GLN A 30 28.62 21.72 -4.93
C GLN A 30 27.91 21.39 -6.25
N VAL A 31 26.90 20.47 -6.17
CA VAL A 31 26.11 20.10 -7.36
C VAL A 31 25.29 21.29 -7.87
N ASP A 32 24.70 22.07 -6.96
CA ASP A 32 23.88 23.23 -7.32
C ASP A 32 24.71 24.32 -7.98
N GLU A 33 25.94 24.56 -7.52
CA GLU A 33 26.85 25.55 -8.15
C GLU A 33 27.30 25.05 -9.53
N ILE A 34 27.64 23.76 -9.68
CA ILE A 34 27.98 23.18 -10.99
C ILE A 34 26.79 23.30 -11.95
N PHE A 35 25.60 22.95 -11.50
CA PHE A 35 24.37 23.06 -12.28
C PHE A 35 24.10 24.51 -12.72
N ARG A 36 24.28 25.46 -11.81
CA ARG A 36 24.11 26.89 -12.06
C ARG A 36 25.08 27.40 -13.12
N GLN A 37 26.37 27.12 -12.98
CA GLN A 37 27.40 27.60 -13.93
C GLN A 37 27.24 26.96 -15.31
N ALA A 38 26.90 25.67 -15.35
CA ALA A 38 26.61 24.96 -16.59
C ALA A 38 25.40 25.54 -17.34
N ALA A 39 24.32 25.84 -16.63
CA ALA A 39 23.14 26.48 -17.20
C ALA A 39 23.41 27.89 -17.73
N LEU A 40 24.15 28.72 -16.96
CA LEU A 40 24.55 30.08 -17.38
C LEU A 40 25.40 30.05 -18.64
N ALA A 41 26.39 29.16 -18.73
CA ALA A 41 27.26 29.05 -19.91
C ALA A 41 26.47 28.62 -21.15
N ALA A 42 25.56 27.64 -21.00
CA ALA A 42 24.68 27.20 -22.08
C ALA A 42 23.79 28.35 -22.56
N ASN A 43 23.16 29.09 -21.62
CA ASN A 43 22.32 30.23 -21.95
C ASN A 43 23.10 31.37 -22.63
N HIS A 44 24.30 31.67 -22.14
CA HIS A 44 25.17 32.68 -22.75
C HIS A 44 25.50 32.36 -24.22
N ASN A 45 25.70 31.09 -24.56
CA ASN A 45 26.02 30.61 -25.89
C ASN A 45 24.79 30.25 -26.75
N ARG A 46 23.55 30.52 -26.31
CA ARG A 46 22.31 30.10 -26.96
C ARG A 46 22.21 30.55 -28.43
N ILE A 47 22.66 31.78 -28.76
CA ILE A 47 22.62 32.32 -30.12
C ILE A 47 23.65 31.61 -31.01
N LYS A 48 24.90 31.44 -30.53
CA LYS A 48 25.97 30.72 -31.25
C LYS A 48 25.51 29.29 -31.60
N LEU A 49 24.99 28.57 -30.62
CA LEU A 49 24.53 27.20 -30.77
C LEU A 49 23.34 27.09 -31.74
N ALA A 50 22.42 28.07 -31.71
CA ALA A 50 21.28 28.11 -32.63
C ALA A 50 21.73 28.29 -34.10
N LYS A 51 22.66 29.24 -34.36
CA LYS A 51 23.23 29.46 -35.68
C LYS A 51 23.93 28.19 -36.20
N MET A 52 24.78 27.55 -35.36
CA MET A 52 25.47 26.31 -35.72
C MET A 52 24.49 25.20 -36.06
N ALA A 53 23.42 25.03 -35.28
CA ALA A 53 22.44 23.98 -35.49
C ALA A 53 21.66 24.15 -36.83
N VAL A 54 21.27 25.40 -37.17
CA VAL A 54 20.59 25.68 -38.45
C VAL A 54 21.54 25.50 -39.61
N GLU A 55 22.77 26.00 -39.52
CA GLU A 55 23.79 25.88 -40.55
C GLU A 55 24.15 24.42 -40.85
N GLU A 56 24.33 23.61 -39.80
CA GLU A 56 24.67 22.19 -39.93
C GLU A 56 23.54 21.33 -40.47
N THR A 57 22.31 21.55 -39.99
CA THR A 57 21.18 20.67 -40.28
C THR A 57 20.32 21.17 -41.44
N GLY A 58 20.33 22.45 -41.72
CA GLY A 58 19.38 23.12 -42.63
C GLY A 58 17.94 23.10 -42.13
N MET A 59 17.71 22.89 -40.83
CA MET A 59 16.38 22.73 -40.23
C MET A 59 16.04 23.83 -39.27
N GLY A 60 14.82 24.34 -39.36
CA GLY A 60 14.25 25.28 -38.38
C GLY A 60 14.67 26.73 -38.61
N ILE A 61 14.52 27.56 -37.59
CA ILE A 61 14.71 28.99 -37.56
C ILE A 61 15.69 29.35 -36.44
N VAL A 62 16.70 30.21 -36.75
CA VAL A 62 17.72 30.57 -35.73
C VAL A 62 17.08 31.15 -34.47
N GLU A 63 16.12 32.08 -34.60
CA GLU A 63 15.46 32.78 -33.53
C GLU A 63 14.69 31.80 -32.63
N ASP A 64 14.00 30.84 -33.19
CA ASP A 64 13.26 29.85 -32.44
C ASP A 64 14.19 28.85 -31.73
N LYS A 65 15.31 28.46 -32.38
CA LYS A 65 16.33 27.65 -31.71
C LYS A 65 17.04 28.40 -30.57
N VAL A 66 17.13 29.73 -30.65
CA VAL A 66 17.59 30.55 -29.50
C VAL A 66 16.64 30.42 -28.35
N ILE A 67 15.32 30.47 -28.60
CA ILE A 67 14.27 30.25 -27.58
C ILE A 67 14.36 28.84 -26.99
N LYS A 68 14.52 27.81 -27.85
CA LYS A 68 14.70 26.42 -27.39
C LYS A 68 15.94 26.24 -26.52
N ASN A 69 17.05 26.81 -26.86
CA ASN A 69 18.28 26.76 -26.07
C ASN A 69 18.14 27.52 -24.75
N ASN A 70 17.46 28.67 -24.74
CA ASN A 70 17.12 29.39 -23.52
C ASN A 70 16.21 28.55 -22.61
N PHE A 71 15.19 27.94 -23.19
CA PHE A 71 14.32 27.03 -22.43
C PHE A 71 15.10 25.86 -21.80
N ALA A 72 15.97 25.20 -22.58
CA ALA A 72 16.77 24.08 -22.10
C ALA A 72 17.79 24.48 -21.01
N ALA A 73 18.19 25.73 -20.93
CA ALA A 73 19.13 26.27 -19.94
C ALA A 73 18.41 26.93 -18.77
N GLU A 74 17.67 28.00 -19.01
CA GLU A 74 17.11 28.86 -17.97
C GLU A 74 15.85 28.30 -17.31
N TYR A 75 14.89 27.81 -18.10
CA TYR A 75 13.67 27.22 -17.52
C TYR A 75 13.98 25.93 -16.76
N ILE A 76 14.86 25.08 -17.30
CA ILE A 76 15.31 23.86 -16.61
C ILE A 76 16.05 24.21 -15.31
N TYR A 77 16.95 25.21 -15.35
CA TYR A 77 17.64 25.67 -14.14
C TYR A 77 16.65 26.20 -13.10
N ASN A 78 15.74 27.08 -13.48
CA ASN A 78 14.78 27.68 -12.56
C ASN A 78 13.86 26.66 -11.91
N GLN A 79 13.44 25.64 -12.67
CA GLN A 79 12.60 24.56 -12.15
C GLN A 79 13.32 23.72 -11.09
N TYR A 80 14.61 23.40 -11.34
CA TYR A 80 15.31 22.39 -10.55
C TYR A 80 16.40 22.95 -9.62
N LYS A 81 16.67 24.26 -9.62
CA LYS A 81 17.73 24.86 -8.77
C LYS A 81 17.58 24.56 -7.28
N ASN A 82 16.34 24.52 -6.76
CA ASN A 82 16.04 24.26 -5.35
C ASN A 82 15.69 22.78 -5.06
N MET A 83 15.73 21.92 -6.09
CA MET A 83 15.40 20.50 -5.90
C MET A 83 16.54 19.78 -5.21
N LYS A 84 16.23 19.07 -4.13
CA LYS A 84 17.17 18.13 -3.51
C LYS A 84 17.34 16.91 -4.40
N THR A 85 18.58 16.57 -4.70
CA THR A 85 18.97 15.42 -5.51
C THR A 85 20.14 14.64 -4.91
N CYS A 86 20.65 15.09 -3.74
CA CYS A 86 21.78 14.51 -3.05
C CYS A 86 21.44 14.27 -1.58
N GLY A 87 21.91 13.14 -1.04
CA GLY A 87 21.73 12.80 0.36
C GLY A 87 20.27 12.57 0.74
N VAL A 88 19.88 13.01 1.93
CA VAL A 88 18.52 12.83 2.46
C VAL A 88 17.56 13.75 1.74
N LEU A 89 16.60 13.16 1.01
CA LEU A 89 15.51 13.86 0.34
C LEU A 89 14.36 14.21 1.29
N GLU A 90 13.99 13.23 2.09
CA GLU A 90 12.84 13.29 2.99
C GLU A 90 13.16 12.47 4.25
N GLU A 91 12.78 12.98 5.40
CA GLU A 91 12.88 12.28 6.67
C GLU A 91 11.56 12.40 7.41
N ASP A 92 10.87 11.28 7.59
CA ASP A 92 9.71 11.17 8.44
C ASP A 92 10.11 10.47 9.75
N LYS A 93 10.42 11.29 10.75
CA LYS A 93 10.81 10.80 12.09
C LYS A 93 9.66 10.08 12.79
N THR A 94 8.42 10.38 12.46
CA THR A 94 7.25 9.76 13.07
C THR A 94 7.10 8.32 12.58
N SER A 95 7.18 8.12 11.26
CA SER A 95 7.08 6.79 10.66
C SER A 95 8.41 6.03 10.60
N GLY A 96 9.54 6.68 10.95
CA GLY A 96 10.87 6.07 10.88
C GLY A 96 11.34 5.79 9.45
N ILE A 97 10.94 6.64 8.49
CA ILE A 97 11.29 6.50 7.08
C ILE A 97 12.22 7.63 6.66
N THR A 98 13.36 7.28 6.07
CA THR A 98 14.28 8.23 5.45
C THR A 98 14.49 7.84 4.00
N LYS A 99 14.30 8.81 3.07
CA LYS A 99 14.58 8.62 1.65
C LYS A 99 15.90 9.29 1.29
N VAL A 100 16.79 8.53 0.68
CA VAL A 100 18.15 8.99 0.33
C VAL A 100 18.34 8.86 -1.18
N ALA A 101 18.78 9.97 -1.81
CA ALA A 101 19.07 10.02 -3.25
C ALA A 101 20.45 9.45 -3.55
N GLU A 102 20.50 8.57 -4.53
CA GLU A 102 21.74 8.04 -5.12
C GLU A 102 21.74 8.25 -6.64
N PRO A 103 22.89 8.60 -7.26
CA PRO A 103 22.98 8.66 -8.72
C PRO A 103 22.77 7.28 -9.35
N ILE A 104 22.27 7.27 -10.58
CA ILE A 104 22.09 6.01 -11.35
C ILE A 104 23.46 5.49 -11.84
N GLY A 105 24.33 6.39 -12.28
CA GLY A 105 25.64 6.03 -12.85
C GLY A 105 25.95 6.78 -14.14
N VAL A 106 26.22 6.05 -15.22
CA VAL A 106 26.49 6.60 -16.55
C VAL A 106 25.26 6.52 -17.42
N ILE A 107 24.83 7.66 -17.95
CA ILE A 107 23.64 7.80 -18.81
C ILE A 107 24.08 7.79 -20.28
N SER A 108 23.48 6.93 -21.11
CA SER A 108 23.54 7.02 -22.56
C SER A 108 22.46 7.97 -23.06
N ALA A 109 22.84 9.05 -23.73
CA ALA A 109 21.91 10.09 -24.19
C ALA A 109 21.86 10.14 -25.72
N ILE A 110 20.76 9.67 -26.31
CA ILE A 110 20.54 9.75 -27.76
C ILE A 110 19.87 11.09 -28.09
N VAL A 111 20.46 11.85 -29.00
CA VAL A 111 20.06 13.22 -29.35
C VAL A 111 19.57 13.30 -30.80
N PRO A 112 18.38 13.85 -31.06
CA PRO A 112 17.80 13.94 -32.40
C PRO A 112 18.44 15.05 -33.23
N THR A 113 18.22 14.99 -34.57
CA THR A 113 18.70 16.04 -35.47
C THR A 113 17.85 17.32 -35.42
N THR A 114 16.57 17.23 -35.03
CA THR A 114 15.64 18.38 -35.02
C THR A 114 15.96 19.39 -33.90
N ASN A 115 16.43 18.91 -32.75
CA ASN A 115 16.68 19.72 -31.56
C ASN A 115 18.07 19.40 -30.95
N PRO A 116 19.18 19.51 -31.71
CA PRO A 116 20.43 18.92 -31.31
C PRO A 116 21.04 19.63 -30.08
N THR A 117 21.08 20.97 -30.09
CA THR A 117 21.70 21.76 -29.04
C THR A 117 20.87 21.83 -27.77
N SER A 118 19.57 22.11 -27.88
CA SER A 118 18.69 22.20 -26.71
C SER A 118 18.53 20.87 -25.99
N THR A 119 18.42 19.74 -26.74
CA THR A 119 18.36 18.42 -26.13
C THR A 119 19.66 18.03 -25.43
N ALA A 120 20.81 18.35 -26.01
CA ALA A 120 22.12 18.11 -25.39
C ALA A 120 22.28 18.93 -24.09
N ILE A 121 21.94 20.23 -24.12
CA ILE A 121 21.95 21.10 -22.94
C ILE A 121 21.08 20.51 -21.83
N PHE A 122 19.81 20.23 -22.14
CA PHE A 122 18.85 19.69 -21.19
C PHE A 122 19.35 18.41 -20.53
N LYS A 123 19.76 17.42 -21.33
CA LYS A 123 20.21 16.12 -20.84
C LYS A 123 21.47 16.22 -19.99
N CYS A 124 22.44 17.04 -20.38
CA CYS A 124 23.62 17.29 -19.59
C CYS A 124 23.29 17.97 -18.25
N LEU A 125 22.40 18.96 -18.24
CA LEU A 125 22.02 19.67 -17.02
C LEU A 125 21.34 18.77 -16.00
N ILE A 126 20.36 17.96 -16.42
CA ILE A 126 19.68 17.03 -15.48
C ILE A 126 20.59 15.90 -15.00
N ALA A 127 21.56 15.46 -15.82
CA ALA A 127 22.58 14.50 -15.41
C ALA A 127 23.51 15.10 -14.34
N LEU A 128 24.00 16.32 -14.55
CA LEU A 128 24.83 17.03 -13.56
C LEU A 128 24.09 17.27 -12.25
N LYS A 129 22.83 17.72 -12.31
CA LYS A 129 21.98 17.94 -11.12
C LYS A 129 21.82 16.69 -10.25
N THR A 130 21.97 15.50 -10.85
CA THR A 130 21.77 14.21 -10.20
C THR A 130 23.06 13.42 -9.96
N ARG A 131 24.23 14.06 -10.10
CA ARG A 131 25.55 13.45 -9.93
C ARG A 131 25.83 12.28 -10.87
N ASN A 132 25.17 12.22 -12.02
CA ASN A 132 25.40 11.22 -13.04
C ASN A 132 26.45 11.67 -14.04
N ALA A 133 27.20 10.73 -14.60
CA ALA A 133 27.94 10.95 -15.84
C ALA A 133 27.03 10.73 -17.04
N ILE A 134 27.36 11.35 -18.16
CA ILE A 134 26.55 11.24 -19.38
C ILE A 134 27.42 11.14 -20.62
N ILE A 135 27.06 10.26 -21.55
CA ILE A 135 27.65 10.19 -22.87
C ILE A 135 26.60 10.50 -23.94
N ILE A 136 26.87 11.50 -24.74
CA ILE A 136 26.01 11.95 -25.82
C ILE A 136 26.30 11.15 -27.09
N SER A 137 25.25 10.55 -27.66
CA SER A 137 25.26 9.99 -29.01
C SER A 137 24.49 10.93 -29.93
N PRO A 138 25.21 11.80 -30.67
CA PRO A 138 24.58 12.77 -31.58
C PRO A 138 24.06 12.10 -32.85
N HIS A 139 23.07 12.71 -33.49
CA HIS A 139 22.66 12.30 -34.82
C HIS A 139 23.78 12.68 -35.85
N PRO A 140 24.14 11.82 -36.82
CA PRO A 140 25.23 12.11 -37.77
C PRO A 140 25.14 13.47 -38.49
N ARG A 141 23.93 13.93 -38.82
CA ARG A 141 23.69 15.23 -39.50
C ARG A 141 23.66 16.44 -38.56
N ALA A 142 23.86 16.23 -37.24
CA ALA A 142 23.88 17.33 -36.26
C ALA A 142 25.00 17.13 -35.22
N LYS A 143 26.05 16.38 -35.57
CA LYS A 143 27.08 15.98 -34.64
C LYS A 143 27.87 17.15 -34.07
N ASN A 144 28.23 18.13 -34.92
CA ASN A 144 29.11 19.24 -34.51
C ASN A 144 28.40 20.21 -33.56
N SER A 145 27.16 20.60 -33.83
CA SER A 145 26.37 21.47 -32.98
C SER A 145 25.99 20.80 -31.65
N THR A 146 25.68 19.49 -31.67
CA THR A 146 25.42 18.71 -30.47
C THR A 146 26.64 18.61 -29.58
N ILE A 147 27.82 18.29 -30.16
CA ILE A 147 29.08 18.16 -29.43
C ILE A 147 29.52 19.52 -28.85
N GLU A 148 29.37 20.58 -29.60
CA GLU A 148 29.70 21.92 -29.10
C GLU A 148 28.82 22.33 -27.92
N ALA A 149 27.53 22.00 -27.94
CA ALA A 149 26.64 22.24 -26.81
C ALA A 149 27.09 21.46 -25.56
N ALA A 150 27.38 20.17 -25.72
CA ALA A 150 27.87 19.31 -24.61
C ALA A 150 29.23 19.81 -24.08
N LYS A 151 30.11 20.25 -24.95
CA LYS A 151 31.45 20.81 -24.61
C LYS A 151 31.35 22.09 -23.79
N ILE A 152 30.50 23.02 -24.18
CA ILE A 152 30.25 24.26 -23.43
C ILE A 152 29.76 23.96 -22.01
N VAL A 153 28.83 23.00 -21.87
CA VAL A 153 28.32 22.57 -20.57
C VAL A 153 29.41 21.90 -19.74
N LEU A 154 30.21 21.00 -20.34
CA LEU A 154 31.33 20.33 -19.66
C LEU A 154 32.37 21.33 -19.15
N GLU A 155 32.85 22.25 -20.00
CA GLU A 155 33.86 23.24 -19.64
C GLU A 155 33.42 24.11 -18.45
N ALA A 156 32.17 24.55 -18.46
CA ALA A 156 31.60 25.32 -17.36
C ALA A 156 31.46 24.48 -16.08
N ALA A 157 31.00 23.23 -16.19
CA ALA A 157 30.87 22.32 -15.08
C ALA A 157 32.25 22.03 -14.42
N VAL A 158 33.26 21.72 -15.22
CA VAL A 158 34.64 21.48 -14.73
C VAL A 158 35.21 22.71 -14.07
N LYS A 159 35.02 23.91 -14.66
CA LYS A 159 35.42 25.17 -14.05
C LYS A 159 34.75 25.44 -12.71
N ALA A 160 33.53 24.95 -12.52
CA ALA A 160 32.79 25.02 -11.27
C ALA A 160 33.14 23.86 -10.27
N GLY A 161 34.08 22.99 -10.63
CA GLY A 161 34.61 21.92 -9.78
C GLY A 161 34.14 20.53 -10.11
N ALA A 162 33.34 20.31 -11.16
CA ALA A 162 32.96 18.96 -11.57
C ALA A 162 34.19 18.14 -12.02
N PRO A 163 34.16 16.81 -11.86
CA PRO A 163 35.25 15.96 -12.33
C PRO A 163 35.49 16.09 -13.85
N GLU A 164 36.73 16.13 -14.24
CA GLU A 164 37.09 16.09 -15.67
C GLU A 164 36.50 14.81 -16.31
N GLY A 165 35.90 14.98 -17.48
CA GLY A 165 35.34 13.86 -18.20
C GLY A 165 33.94 13.39 -17.76
N ILE A 166 33.25 14.11 -16.90
CA ILE A 166 31.87 13.77 -16.45
C ILE A 166 30.84 13.78 -17.60
N ILE A 167 31.08 14.51 -18.67
CA ILE A 167 30.30 14.50 -19.91
C ILE A 167 31.20 14.01 -21.04
N GLY A 168 30.69 13.03 -21.83
CA GLY A 168 31.33 12.50 -23.00
C GLY A 168 30.46 12.57 -24.25
N TRP A 169 30.99 12.25 -25.39
CA TRP A 169 30.28 12.16 -26.65
C TRP A 169 30.96 11.19 -27.64
N ILE A 170 30.18 10.74 -28.63
CA ILE A 170 30.63 9.97 -29.78
C ILE A 170 30.98 10.96 -30.89
N ASP A 171 32.24 10.98 -31.37
CA ASP A 171 32.71 11.90 -32.39
C ASP A 171 32.31 11.49 -33.82
N GLU A 172 32.21 10.19 -34.06
CA GLU A 172 31.72 9.62 -35.32
C GLU A 172 30.54 8.68 -35.08
N PRO A 173 29.34 9.23 -34.94
CA PRO A 173 28.17 8.44 -34.59
C PRO A 173 27.74 7.50 -35.72
N SER A 174 27.43 6.24 -35.36
CA SER A 174 26.83 5.22 -36.23
C SER A 174 25.68 4.51 -35.50
N VAL A 175 24.92 3.73 -36.23
CA VAL A 175 23.82 2.92 -35.63
C VAL A 175 24.42 1.89 -34.67
N GLU A 176 25.52 1.25 -35.05
CA GLU A 176 26.24 0.25 -34.26
C GLU A 176 26.76 0.85 -32.95
N LEU A 177 27.48 1.98 -33.01
CA LEU A 177 27.99 2.65 -31.81
C LEU A 177 26.85 3.18 -30.92
N SER A 178 25.72 3.60 -31.51
CA SER A 178 24.55 4.00 -30.76
C SER A 178 23.92 2.82 -30.01
N ALA A 179 23.86 1.64 -30.62
CA ALA A 179 23.39 0.42 -29.97
C ALA A 179 24.34 -0.04 -28.85
N GLU A 180 25.66 0.04 -29.10
CA GLU A 180 26.68 -0.33 -28.14
C GLU A 180 26.67 0.57 -26.91
N VAL A 181 26.60 1.90 -27.09
CA VAL A 181 26.55 2.83 -25.95
C VAL A 181 25.29 2.65 -25.12
N MET A 182 24.15 2.33 -25.74
CA MET A 182 22.92 2.02 -25.01
C MET A 182 23.05 0.77 -24.13
N SER A 183 23.73 -0.27 -24.59
CA SER A 183 23.94 -1.50 -23.83
C SER A 183 25.06 -1.41 -22.78
N ALA A 184 26.04 -0.52 -22.96
CA ALA A 184 27.21 -0.39 -22.09
C ALA A 184 27.01 0.54 -20.89
N CYS A 185 26.06 1.48 -20.96
CA CYS A 185 25.73 2.41 -19.89
C CYS A 185 24.74 1.83 -18.87
N ASP A 186 24.48 2.56 -17.79
CA ASP A 186 23.61 2.11 -16.70
C ASP A 186 22.15 2.42 -16.99
N THR A 187 21.85 3.46 -17.73
CA THR A 187 20.51 3.81 -18.24
C THR A 187 20.56 4.50 -19.58
N VAL A 188 19.48 4.48 -20.30
CA VAL A 188 19.32 5.10 -21.61
C VAL A 188 18.30 6.23 -21.56
N LEU A 189 18.70 7.43 -22.03
CA LEU A 189 17.82 8.57 -22.18
C LEU A 189 17.72 8.92 -23.68
N ALA A 190 16.73 8.33 -24.37
CA ALA A 190 16.61 8.42 -25.81
C ALA A 190 15.50 9.39 -26.25
N THR A 191 15.86 10.28 -27.20
CA THR A 191 14.88 11.10 -27.91
C THR A 191 15.13 10.88 -29.40
N GLY A 192 14.13 10.37 -30.13
CA GLY A 192 14.30 10.03 -31.54
C GLY A 192 13.08 9.37 -32.16
N GLY A 193 13.20 8.94 -33.42
CA GLY A 193 12.10 8.24 -34.08
C GLY A 193 11.79 6.87 -33.48
N PRO A 194 10.62 6.24 -33.85
CA PRO A 194 10.14 5.00 -33.25
C PRO A 194 11.16 3.84 -33.25
N GLY A 195 11.97 3.72 -34.30
CA GLY A 195 13.01 2.68 -34.39
C GLY A 195 14.10 2.85 -33.33
N MET A 196 14.51 4.09 -33.05
CA MET A 196 15.51 4.38 -32.03
C MET A 196 14.98 4.16 -30.62
N VAL A 197 13.72 4.52 -30.38
CA VAL A 197 13.05 4.28 -29.10
C VAL A 197 12.91 2.78 -28.85
N LYS A 198 12.51 2.01 -29.86
CA LYS A 198 12.48 0.54 -29.78
C LYS A 198 13.85 -0.04 -29.47
N ALA A 199 14.92 0.46 -30.10
CA ALA A 199 16.30 0.04 -29.82
C ALA A 199 16.70 0.36 -28.38
N ALA A 200 16.32 1.54 -27.85
CA ALA A 200 16.59 1.91 -26.45
C ALA A 200 15.92 0.95 -25.46
N TYR A 201 14.64 0.65 -25.64
CA TYR A 201 13.92 -0.31 -24.76
C TYR A 201 14.38 -1.77 -24.95
N SER A 202 15.00 -2.10 -26.10
CA SER A 202 15.56 -3.43 -26.37
C SER A 202 17.03 -3.58 -25.99
N SER A 203 17.66 -2.53 -25.42
CA SER A 203 19.09 -2.53 -25.06
C SER A 203 19.44 -3.40 -23.84
N GLY A 204 18.44 -3.91 -23.12
CA GLY A 204 18.62 -4.62 -21.86
C GLY A 204 18.97 -3.73 -20.67
N LYS A 205 18.84 -2.41 -20.82
CA LYS A 205 19.03 -1.42 -19.76
C LYS A 205 17.73 -0.68 -19.45
N PRO A 206 17.60 -0.13 -18.22
CA PRO A 206 16.53 0.82 -17.97
C PRO A 206 16.57 1.96 -18.99
N ALA A 207 15.45 2.25 -19.63
CA ALA A 207 15.39 3.24 -20.67
C ALA A 207 14.24 4.23 -20.46
N LEU A 208 14.52 5.49 -20.75
CA LEU A 208 13.57 6.61 -20.82
C LEU A 208 13.56 7.08 -22.27
N GLY A 209 12.76 6.41 -23.09
CA GLY A 209 12.69 6.64 -24.52
C GLY A 209 11.40 7.35 -24.89
N VAL A 210 11.48 8.37 -25.76
CA VAL A 210 10.34 9.13 -26.26
C VAL A 210 10.38 9.18 -27.78
N GLY A 211 9.25 8.80 -28.37
CA GLY A 211 9.06 8.70 -29.80
C GLY A 211 8.41 9.92 -30.46
N SER A 212 7.78 9.67 -31.62
CA SER A 212 7.03 10.65 -32.37
C SER A 212 5.72 11.01 -31.70
N GLY A 213 5.24 12.21 -31.97
CA GLY A 213 3.89 12.66 -31.60
C GLY A 213 3.03 12.83 -32.84
N ASN A 214 1.72 12.68 -32.72
CA ASN A 214 0.75 13.02 -33.77
C ASN A 214 -0.42 13.77 -33.12
N THR A 215 -0.14 14.98 -32.68
CA THR A 215 -1.02 15.79 -31.83
C THR A 215 -2.26 16.28 -32.59
N PRO A 216 -3.46 15.77 -32.33
CA PRO A 216 -4.72 16.34 -32.81
C PRO A 216 -5.18 17.45 -31.91
N ILE A 217 -5.84 18.48 -32.48
CA ILE A 217 -6.45 19.57 -31.74
C ILE A 217 -7.90 19.70 -32.17
N ILE A 218 -8.82 19.70 -31.22
CA ILE A 218 -10.25 19.95 -31.47
C ILE A 218 -10.53 21.44 -31.31
N PHE A 219 -11.26 22.00 -32.25
CA PHE A 219 -11.91 23.33 -32.13
C PHE A 219 -13.41 23.08 -31.92
N ASP A 220 -13.82 23.15 -30.65
CA ASP A 220 -15.23 23.08 -30.28
C ASP A 220 -15.99 24.33 -30.75
N GLU A 221 -17.29 24.21 -31.06
CA GLU A 221 -18.15 25.30 -31.47
C GLU A 221 -18.10 26.54 -30.54
N SER A 222 -17.76 26.32 -29.25
CA SER A 222 -17.69 27.36 -28.22
C SER A 222 -16.34 28.04 -28.11
N CYS A 223 -15.33 27.64 -28.90
CA CYS A 223 -13.98 28.19 -28.77
C CYS A 223 -13.86 29.63 -29.27
N ASP A 224 -12.91 30.38 -28.74
CA ASP A 224 -12.47 31.66 -29.34
C ASP A 224 -11.63 31.34 -30.59
N ILE A 225 -12.21 31.45 -31.78
CA ILE A 225 -11.61 31.11 -33.06
C ILE A 225 -10.30 31.87 -33.27
N LYS A 226 -10.26 33.16 -32.90
CA LYS A 226 -9.05 34.00 -33.12
C LYS A 226 -7.89 33.57 -32.22
N VAL A 227 -8.20 33.22 -30.98
CA VAL A 227 -7.21 32.68 -30.03
C VAL A 227 -6.74 31.29 -30.48
N ALA A 228 -7.66 30.42 -30.85
CA ALA A 228 -7.37 29.06 -31.29
C ALA A 228 -6.48 29.03 -32.57
N VAL A 229 -6.88 29.74 -33.62
CA VAL A 229 -6.12 29.81 -34.89
C VAL A 229 -4.78 30.47 -34.68
N SER A 230 -4.70 31.58 -33.93
CA SER A 230 -3.43 32.25 -33.61
C SER A 230 -2.45 31.33 -32.90
N SER A 231 -2.96 30.61 -31.91
CA SER A 231 -2.18 29.67 -31.10
C SER A 231 -1.64 28.51 -31.94
N VAL A 232 -2.48 27.91 -32.77
CA VAL A 232 -2.08 26.79 -33.64
C VAL A 232 -1.04 27.24 -34.68
N ILE A 233 -1.22 28.42 -35.31
CA ILE A 233 -0.20 28.95 -36.25
C ILE A 233 1.12 29.17 -35.50
N HIS A 234 1.09 29.85 -34.36
CA HIS A 234 2.28 30.13 -33.58
C HIS A 234 3.01 28.83 -33.19
N SER A 235 2.26 27.84 -32.75
CA SER A 235 2.80 26.52 -32.34
C SER A 235 3.34 25.73 -33.52
N LYS A 236 2.56 25.57 -34.59
CA LYS A 236 2.94 24.77 -35.77
C LYS A 236 4.07 25.34 -36.58
N THR A 237 4.23 26.66 -36.59
CA THR A 237 5.32 27.33 -37.29
C THR A 237 6.56 27.50 -36.45
N PHE A 238 6.49 27.29 -35.13
CA PHE A 238 7.64 27.41 -34.25
C PHE A 238 8.74 26.44 -34.67
N ASP A 239 9.90 26.99 -34.96
CA ASP A 239 11.08 26.26 -35.50
C ASP A 239 10.73 25.40 -36.72
N ASN A 240 9.87 25.89 -37.60
CA ASN A 240 9.30 25.18 -38.75
C ASN A 240 8.69 23.81 -38.36
N GLY A 241 8.00 23.72 -37.22
CA GLY A 241 7.27 22.53 -36.79
C GLY A 241 8.14 21.40 -36.23
N THR A 242 9.37 21.66 -35.84
CA THR A 242 10.31 20.63 -35.34
C THR A 242 10.16 20.35 -33.85
N ILE A 243 8.96 20.44 -33.28
CA ILE A 243 8.63 19.94 -31.94
C ILE A 243 7.63 18.79 -32.06
N CYS A 244 7.90 17.66 -31.43
CA CYS A 244 7.06 16.47 -31.47
C CYS A 244 5.65 16.67 -30.88
N ALA A 245 5.48 17.66 -30.00
CA ALA A 245 4.17 18.04 -29.44
C ALA A 245 3.41 19.06 -30.29
N SER A 246 4.00 19.55 -31.41
CA SER A 246 3.30 20.51 -32.28
C SER A 246 2.06 19.90 -32.91
N GLU A 247 1.08 20.72 -33.19
CA GLU A 247 -0.18 20.33 -33.83
C GLU A 247 0.09 19.65 -35.18
N GLN A 248 -0.53 18.51 -35.40
CA GLN A 248 -0.46 17.77 -36.66
C GLN A 248 -1.77 17.86 -37.42
N SER A 249 -2.85 17.95 -36.69
CA SER A 249 -4.21 18.00 -37.20
C SER A 249 -5.08 18.95 -36.38
N VAL A 250 -5.93 19.74 -37.05
CA VAL A 250 -7.07 20.44 -36.42
C VAL A 250 -8.35 19.79 -36.87
N ILE A 251 -9.22 19.50 -35.91
CA ILE A 251 -10.53 18.91 -36.10
C ILE A 251 -11.53 19.98 -35.69
N VAL A 252 -12.29 20.50 -36.63
CA VAL A 252 -13.12 21.67 -36.44
C VAL A 252 -14.59 21.29 -36.50
N ASP A 253 -15.35 21.70 -35.52
CA ASP A 253 -16.82 21.57 -35.55
C ASP A 253 -17.42 22.17 -36.82
N ALA A 254 -18.38 21.45 -37.40
CA ALA A 254 -19.00 21.81 -38.68
C ALA A 254 -19.61 23.22 -38.66
N SER A 255 -20.12 23.69 -37.52
CA SER A 255 -20.79 24.97 -37.37
C SER A 255 -19.87 26.19 -37.52
N ILE A 256 -18.55 26.00 -37.13
CA ILE A 256 -17.56 27.07 -37.19
C ILE A 256 -16.50 26.83 -38.28
N TYR A 257 -16.59 25.73 -39.03
CA TYR A 257 -15.55 25.30 -39.97
C TYR A 257 -15.10 26.37 -40.97
N GLU A 258 -16.06 27.02 -41.65
CA GLU A 258 -15.76 28.06 -42.66
C GLU A 258 -15.14 29.32 -42.02
N GLU A 259 -15.59 29.71 -40.83
CA GLU A 259 -15.05 30.87 -40.11
C GLU A 259 -13.60 30.60 -39.70
N VAL A 260 -13.30 29.39 -39.17
CA VAL A 260 -11.93 28.94 -38.86
C VAL A 260 -11.04 28.93 -40.09
N LYS A 261 -11.53 28.42 -41.24
CA LYS A 261 -10.80 28.39 -42.52
C LYS A 261 -10.43 29.82 -42.96
N GLN A 262 -11.37 30.75 -42.89
CA GLN A 262 -11.13 32.16 -43.26
C GLN A 262 -10.15 32.83 -42.28
N GLU A 263 -10.22 32.55 -40.99
CA GLU A 263 -9.27 33.10 -40.02
C GLU A 263 -7.83 32.57 -40.24
N PHE A 264 -7.66 31.30 -40.64
CA PHE A 264 -6.35 30.75 -41.05
C PHE A 264 -5.79 31.51 -42.27
N ILE A 265 -6.63 31.73 -43.31
CA ILE A 265 -6.24 32.45 -44.52
C ILE A 265 -5.86 33.92 -44.20
N ALA A 266 -6.65 34.60 -43.35
CA ALA A 266 -6.38 35.94 -42.91
C ALA A 266 -5.03 36.09 -42.21
N ARG A 267 -4.55 35.01 -41.58
CA ARG A 267 -3.26 34.93 -40.88
C ARG A 267 -2.13 34.33 -41.73
N LYS A 268 -2.31 34.28 -43.05
CA LYS A 268 -1.27 33.82 -44.00
C LYS A 268 -1.02 32.31 -44.00
N ALA A 269 -2.01 31.51 -43.66
CA ALA A 269 -2.05 30.12 -44.04
C ALA A 269 -2.51 29.96 -45.48
N TYR A 270 -1.98 28.98 -46.21
CA TYR A 270 -2.36 28.63 -47.54
C TYR A 270 -3.13 27.32 -47.54
N ILE A 271 -4.33 27.33 -48.10
CA ILE A 271 -5.14 26.11 -48.26
C ILE A 271 -4.81 25.47 -49.61
N ALA A 272 -4.21 24.29 -49.59
CA ALA A 272 -3.94 23.51 -50.80
C ALA A 272 -5.19 22.74 -51.21
N GLU A 273 -5.69 22.98 -52.42
CA GLU A 273 -6.92 22.40 -52.94
C GLU A 273 -6.68 21.67 -54.30
N GLY A 274 -7.58 20.80 -54.69
CA GLY A 274 -7.57 20.14 -55.99
C GLY A 274 -6.26 19.42 -56.33
N GLU A 275 -5.62 19.79 -57.46
CA GLU A 275 -4.36 19.15 -57.89
C GLU A 275 -3.18 19.46 -56.94
N GLU A 276 -3.17 20.60 -56.26
CA GLU A 276 -2.13 20.97 -55.33
C GLU A 276 -2.17 20.07 -54.08
N LEU A 277 -3.37 19.77 -53.57
CA LEU A 277 -3.55 18.83 -52.48
C LEU A 277 -3.06 17.43 -52.87
N VAL A 278 -3.36 16.95 -54.07
CA VAL A 278 -2.88 15.65 -54.59
C VAL A 278 -1.35 15.64 -54.70
N LYS A 279 -0.73 16.72 -55.16
CA LYS A 279 0.73 16.84 -55.23
C LYS A 279 1.35 16.89 -53.83
N LEU A 280 0.75 17.63 -52.93
CA LEU A 280 1.18 17.74 -51.53
C LEU A 280 1.19 16.37 -50.83
N LYS A 281 0.10 15.62 -50.91
CA LYS A 281 -0.01 14.27 -50.32
C LYS A 281 1.10 13.32 -50.78
N LYS A 282 1.57 13.43 -52.01
CA LYS A 282 2.61 12.55 -52.57
C LYS A 282 3.99 12.76 -51.91
N ILE A 283 4.26 13.94 -51.36
CA ILE A 283 5.57 14.28 -50.79
C ILE A 283 5.63 14.14 -49.28
N VAL A 284 4.50 14.04 -48.56
CA VAL A 284 4.44 13.96 -47.11
C VAL A 284 5.23 12.77 -46.59
N LEU A 285 5.06 11.62 -47.24
CA LEU A 285 5.74 10.39 -46.86
C LEU A 285 6.86 10.07 -47.82
N GLY A 286 7.95 9.49 -47.32
CA GLY A 286 9.04 8.94 -48.11
C GLY A 286 8.65 7.55 -48.71
N ALA A 287 9.51 7.03 -49.56
CA ALA A 287 9.29 5.73 -50.22
C ALA A 287 9.14 4.53 -49.22
N ASN A 288 9.58 4.68 -48.01
CA ASN A 288 9.45 3.68 -46.94
C ASN A 288 8.18 3.86 -46.08
N GLY A 289 7.25 4.72 -46.46
CA GLY A 289 6.03 5.01 -45.70
C GLY A 289 6.22 5.86 -44.46
N SER A 290 7.45 6.28 -44.12
CA SER A 290 7.72 7.19 -43.00
C SER A 290 7.69 8.63 -43.45
N MET A 291 7.61 9.59 -42.53
CA MET A 291 7.70 11.02 -42.81
C MET A 291 8.92 11.36 -43.71
N ASN A 292 8.71 12.22 -44.72
CA ASN A 292 9.78 12.60 -45.62
C ASN A 292 10.84 13.46 -44.94
N ALA A 293 11.99 12.87 -44.67
CA ALA A 293 13.10 13.51 -43.94
C ALA A 293 13.68 14.73 -44.67
N LYS A 294 13.39 14.96 -45.96
CA LYS A 294 13.84 16.18 -46.68
C LYS A 294 13.05 17.42 -46.31
N LEU A 295 11.79 17.25 -45.92
CA LEU A 295 10.86 18.34 -45.57
C LEU A 295 11.00 18.80 -44.10
N VAL A 296 11.60 17.98 -43.25
CA VAL A 296 11.70 18.26 -41.82
C VAL A 296 12.39 19.60 -41.55
N GLY A 297 11.69 20.50 -40.84
CA GLY A 297 12.18 21.83 -40.48
C GLY A 297 12.32 22.83 -41.64
N ARG A 298 11.81 22.51 -42.84
CA ARG A 298 11.81 23.42 -43.97
C ARG A 298 10.62 24.39 -43.91
N PRO A 299 10.78 25.64 -44.44
CA PRO A 299 9.67 26.61 -44.49
C PRO A 299 8.58 26.20 -45.45
N ALA A 300 7.36 26.74 -45.29
CA ALA A 300 6.18 26.41 -46.10
C ALA A 300 6.41 26.60 -47.62
N ILE A 301 7.17 27.63 -48.01
CA ILE A 301 7.49 27.91 -49.42
C ILE A 301 8.29 26.77 -50.01
N GLU A 302 9.32 26.25 -49.34
CA GLU A 302 10.11 25.13 -49.85
C GLU A 302 9.29 23.82 -49.94
N ILE A 303 8.32 23.62 -49.04
CA ILE A 303 7.39 22.48 -49.12
C ILE A 303 6.50 22.55 -50.35
N ALA A 304 5.94 23.74 -50.65
CA ALA A 304 5.15 23.97 -51.83
C ALA A 304 5.96 23.75 -53.14
N GLN A 305 7.19 24.27 -53.17
CA GLN A 305 8.09 24.06 -54.30
C GLN A 305 8.43 22.59 -54.55
N GLU A 306 8.74 21.84 -53.49
CA GLU A 306 8.99 20.39 -53.59
C GLU A 306 7.72 19.62 -54.01
N ALA A 307 6.54 20.09 -53.64
CA ALA A 307 5.27 19.54 -54.14
C ALA A 307 4.94 19.95 -55.59
N GLY A 308 5.61 20.94 -56.12
CA GLY A 308 5.44 21.41 -57.50
C GLY A 308 4.27 22.37 -57.66
N PHE A 309 4.09 23.32 -56.72
CA PHE A 309 3.17 24.45 -56.81
C PHE A 309 3.76 25.69 -56.08
N GLU A 310 3.23 26.87 -56.36
CA GLU A 310 3.68 28.12 -55.77
C GLU A 310 2.71 28.66 -54.73
N VAL A 311 3.23 29.27 -53.69
CA VAL A 311 2.46 29.96 -52.64
C VAL A 311 2.95 31.42 -52.45
N PRO A 312 2.15 32.33 -51.92
CA PRO A 312 2.58 33.67 -51.58
C PRO A 312 3.86 33.68 -50.72
N ALA A 313 4.74 34.67 -50.95
CA ALA A 313 6.03 34.73 -50.23
C ALA A 313 5.92 34.89 -48.72
N ASP A 314 4.82 35.35 -48.21
CA ASP A 314 4.52 35.52 -46.80
C ASP A 314 3.73 34.35 -46.19
N THR A 315 3.58 33.23 -46.92
CA THR A 315 2.93 32.01 -46.44
C THR A 315 3.67 31.39 -45.25
N LYS A 316 3.00 31.27 -44.14
CA LYS A 316 3.56 30.71 -42.88
C LYS A 316 3.30 29.22 -42.76
N LEU A 317 2.16 28.76 -43.20
CA LEU A 317 1.64 27.42 -42.96
C LEU A 317 0.84 26.96 -44.21
N ILE A 318 1.03 25.72 -44.60
CA ILE A 318 0.17 25.08 -45.59
C ILE A 318 -0.87 24.21 -44.86
N ILE A 319 -2.10 24.24 -45.29
CA ILE A 319 -3.20 23.41 -44.75
C ILE A 319 -3.71 22.51 -45.88
N GLY A 320 -3.79 21.22 -45.58
CA GLY A 320 -4.46 20.24 -46.46
C GLY A 320 -5.74 19.75 -45.80
N GLU A 321 -6.87 19.90 -46.48
CA GLU A 321 -8.13 19.33 -46.01
C GLU A 321 -8.10 17.81 -46.17
N ALA A 322 -8.43 17.09 -45.10
CA ALA A 322 -8.43 15.64 -45.07
C ALA A 322 -9.80 15.11 -44.61
N THR A 323 -10.22 14.00 -45.19
CA THR A 323 -11.51 13.35 -44.89
C THR A 323 -11.34 12.00 -44.16
N SER A 324 -10.15 11.43 -44.18
CA SER A 324 -9.85 10.14 -43.57
C SER A 324 -8.74 10.32 -42.50
N THR A 325 -8.96 9.69 -41.39
CA THR A 325 -8.01 9.59 -40.25
C THR A 325 -7.16 8.31 -40.33
N ASP A 326 -7.47 7.43 -41.32
CA ASP A 326 -6.75 6.16 -41.50
C ASP A 326 -5.28 6.39 -41.86
N ILE A 327 -4.41 5.53 -41.39
CA ILE A 327 -2.95 5.61 -41.58
C ILE A 327 -2.51 5.55 -43.05
N SER A 328 -3.39 5.10 -43.96
CA SER A 328 -3.16 5.15 -45.39
C SER A 328 -3.26 6.58 -45.98
N GLU A 329 -3.88 7.51 -45.27
CA GLU A 329 -3.94 8.94 -45.60
C GLU A 329 -2.63 9.64 -45.23
N PRO A 330 -1.83 10.16 -46.17
CA PRO A 330 -0.57 10.79 -45.88
C PRO A 330 -0.68 11.98 -44.91
N LEU A 331 -1.79 12.69 -44.92
CA LEU A 331 -2.04 13.83 -44.01
C LEU A 331 -2.36 13.41 -42.59
N ALA A 332 -2.69 12.14 -42.35
CA ALA A 332 -2.94 11.63 -40.99
C ALA A 332 -1.66 11.37 -40.18
N HIS A 333 -0.50 11.41 -40.82
CA HIS A 333 0.80 11.17 -40.15
C HIS A 333 1.40 12.40 -39.50
N GLU A 334 2.41 12.17 -38.60
CA GLU A 334 3.26 13.23 -38.05
C GLU A 334 3.96 13.99 -39.18
N LYS A 335 3.99 15.32 -39.09
CA LYS A 335 4.60 16.25 -40.04
C LYS A 335 5.46 17.26 -39.26
N LEU A 336 6.78 17.04 -39.14
CA LEU A 336 7.71 17.97 -38.49
C LEU A 336 8.12 19.11 -39.42
N PHE A 337 7.13 19.74 -40.04
CA PHE A 337 7.27 20.91 -40.94
C PHE A 337 5.94 21.68 -40.98
N PRO A 338 5.89 22.91 -41.50
CA PRO A 338 4.70 23.77 -41.49
C PRO A 338 3.59 23.30 -42.47
N LEU A 339 3.08 22.11 -42.24
CA LEU A 339 1.93 21.53 -42.88
C LEU A 339 0.96 21.02 -41.79
N LEU A 340 -0.28 21.45 -41.86
CA LEU A 340 -1.35 21.08 -40.95
C LEU A 340 -2.47 20.38 -41.71
N SER A 341 -3.01 19.32 -41.13
CA SER A 341 -4.21 18.70 -41.69
C SER A 341 -5.45 19.32 -41.04
N MET A 342 -6.49 19.57 -41.80
CA MET A 342 -7.75 20.13 -41.34
C MET A 342 -8.86 19.14 -41.61
N TYR A 343 -9.58 18.78 -40.56
CA TYR A 343 -10.72 17.86 -40.61
C TYR A 343 -11.99 18.61 -40.20
N LYS A 344 -13.10 18.25 -40.85
CA LYS A 344 -14.43 18.71 -40.44
C LYS A 344 -15.07 17.62 -39.56
N ALA A 345 -15.63 17.98 -38.41
CA ALA A 345 -16.40 17.11 -37.53
C ALA A 345 -17.87 17.49 -37.57
N ASP A 346 -18.75 16.51 -37.63
CA ASP A 346 -20.20 16.76 -37.67
C ASP A 346 -20.73 17.27 -36.30
N ASP A 347 -20.12 16.79 -35.21
CA ASP A 347 -20.40 17.17 -33.84
C ASP A 347 -19.18 16.93 -32.94
N PHE A 348 -19.35 17.13 -31.62
CA PHE A 348 -18.28 16.92 -30.65
C PHE A 348 -17.82 15.48 -30.55
N ASP A 349 -18.74 14.51 -30.57
CA ASP A 349 -18.40 13.08 -30.51
C ASP A 349 -17.57 12.64 -31.72
N ASP A 350 -17.96 13.03 -32.92
CA ASP A 350 -17.19 12.79 -34.14
C ASP A 350 -15.82 13.47 -34.10
N ALA A 351 -15.72 14.65 -33.49
CA ALA A 351 -14.43 15.32 -33.31
C ALA A 351 -13.50 14.54 -32.39
N VAL A 352 -14.04 14.00 -31.30
CA VAL A 352 -13.26 13.18 -30.34
C VAL A 352 -12.88 11.84 -30.96
N ASP A 353 -13.77 11.20 -31.73
CA ASP A 353 -13.47 9.95 -32.45
C ASP A 353 -12.31 10.15 -33.43
N LYS A 354 -12.36 11.18 -34.27
CA LYS A 354 -11.29 11.53 -35.20
C LYS A 354 -9.96 11.83 -34.49
N ALA A 355 -10.02 12.53 -33.34
CA ALA A 355 -8.83 12.81 -32.54
C ALA A 355 -8.20 11.53 -31.96
N ASP A 356 -9.03 10.61 -31.43
CA ASP A 356 -8.55 9.34 -30.90
C ASP A 356 -7.96 8.44 -31.98
N GLU A 357 -8.59 8.35 -33.16
CA GLU A 357 -8.09 7.62 -34.34
C GLU A 357 -6.71 8.15 -34.79
N LEU A 358 -6.53 9.46 -34.85
CA LEU A 358 -5.26 10.08 -35.21
C LEU A 358 -4.17 9.81 -34.16
N VAL A 359 -4.51 9.83 -32.87
CA VAL A 359 -3.59 9.49 -31.78
C VAL A 359 -3.20 8.01 -31.87
N GLN A 360 -4.17 7.13 -32.09
CA GLN A 360 -3.92 5.68 -32.20
C GLN A 360 -3.12 5.31 -33.46
N GLY A 361 -3.34 5.99 -34.57
CA GLY A 361 -2.62 5.80 -35.85
C GLY A 361 -1.13 6.21 -35.76
N GLY A 362 -0.79 7.17 -34.89
CA GLY A 362 0.60 7.60 -34.65
C GLY A 362 0.70 8.52 -33.45
N GLY A 363 1.65 8.32 -32.57
CA GLY A 363 1.87 9.19 -31.42
C GLY A 363 1.01 8.91 -30.18
N ILE A 364 0.49 7.70 -30.06
CA ILE A 364 -0.31 7.27 -28.91
C ILE A 364 0.44 7.52 -27.59
N GLY A 365 -0.27 8.08 -26.62
CA GLY A 365 0.27 8.48 -25.33
C GLY A 365 1.02 9.81 -25.33
N HIS A 366 1.24 10.48 -26.48
CA HIS A 366 2.05 11.68 -26.53
C HIS A 366 1.28 12.94 -26.06
N THR A 367 0.54 13.60 -26.92
CA THR A 367 -0.14 14.87 -26.64
C THR A 367 -1.43 14.98 -27.46
N ALA A 368 -2.46 15.58 -26.89
CA ALA A 368 -3.70 15.98 -27.55
C ALA A 368 -4.13 17.35 -27.00
N GLY A 369 -4.97 18.08 -27.71
CA GLY A 369 -5.47 19.35 -27.21
C GLY A 369 -6.87 19.69 -27.70
N ILE A 370 -7.46 20.69 -27.04
CA ILE A 370 -8.79 21.21 -27.33
C ILE A 370 -8.86 22.71 -27.08
N TYR A 371 -9.54 23.42 -27.94
CA TYR A 371 -9.97 24.79 -27.71
C TYR A 371 -11.49 24.78 -27.49
N ILE A 372 -11.92 25.26 -26.32
CA ILE A 372 -13.29 25.16 -25.82
C ILE A 372 -13.55 26.24 -24.77
N ASP A 373 -14.79 26.68 -24.61
CA ASP A 373 -15.20 27.45 -23.44
C ASP A 373 -15.30 26.54 -22.22
N VAL A 374 -14.26 26.52 -21.39
CA VAL A 374 -14.12 25.64 -20.23
C VAL A 374 -15.14 25.93 -19.13
N VAL A 375 -15.72 27.13 -19.10
CA VAL A 375 -16.68 27.52 -18.05
C VAL A 375 -18.04 26.86 -18.29
N ASN A 376 -18.48 26.85 -19.54
CA ASN A 376 -19.82 26.40 -19.91
C ASN A 376 -19.87 24.95 -20.45
N ASN A 377 -18.71 24.33 -20.76
CA ASN A 377 -18.62 23.00 -21.39
C ASN A 377 -17.73 22.03 -20.62
N GLN A 378 -17.83 22.02 -19.30
CA GLN A 378 -17.04 21.13 -18.45
C GLN A 378 -17.29 19.63 -18.71
N GLU A 379 -18.52 19.28 -19.08
CA GLU A 379 -18.87 17.88 -19.41
C GLU A 379 -18.17 17.40 -20.68
N LYS A 380 -18.18 18.20 -21.77
CA LYS A 380 -17.43 17.91 -22.99
C LYS A 380 -15.93 17.80 -22.74
N LEU A 381 -15.37 18.70 -21.90
CA LEU A 381 -13.96 18.65 -21.54
C LEU A 381 -13.62 17.36 -20.79
N THR A 382 -14.43 16.97 -19.82
CA THR A 382 -14.26 15.73 -19.05
C THR A 382 -14.37 14.51 -19.93
N GLU A 383 -15.29 14.51 -20.90
CA GLU A 383 -15.42 13.43 -21.87
C GLU A 383 -14.15 13.32 -22.73
N PHE A 384 -13.67 14.43 -23.28
CA PHE A 384 -12.43 14.48 -24.05
C PHE A 384 -11.24 13.94 -23.23
N GLU A 385 -11.08 14.39 -21.98
CA GLU A 385 -10.02 13.93 -21.06
C GLU A 385 -10.07 12.40 -20.86
N ASN A 386 -11.27 11.84 -20.71
CA ASN A 386 -11.44 10.40 -20.44
C ASN A 386 -11.23 9.53 -21.68
N ARG A 387 -11.56 10.02 -22.88
CA ARG A 387 -11.44 9.24 -24.12
C ARG A 387 -10.05 9.29 -24.74
N MET A 388 -9.32 10.39 -24.58
CA MET A 388 -8.03 10.59 -25.21
C MET A 388 -6.90 9.77 -24.58
N LYS A 389 -6.24 8.92 -25.36
CA LYS A 389 -5.06 8.15 -24.94
C LYS A 389 -3.77 8.97 -25.08
N ALA A 390 -3.71 10.11 -24.42
CA ALA A 390 -2.56 11.00 -24.37
C ALA A 390 -2.17 11.34 -22.93
N CYS A 391 -0.87 11.34 -22.63
CA CYS A 391 -0.35 11.69 -21.29
C CYS A 391 -0.35 13.20 -21.02
N ARG A 392 -0.53 14.01 -22.06
CA ARG A 392 -0.63 15.48 -21.99
C ARG A 392 -1.85 15.93 -22.77
N ILE A 393 -2.81 16.49 -22.07
CA ILE A 393 -3.96 17.13 -22.65
C ILE A 393 -3.82 18.64 -22.42
N LEU A 394 -3.85 19.40 -23.50
CA LEU A 394 -3.67 20.85 -23.48
C LEU A 394 -4.98 21.54 -23.84
N VAL A 395 -5.43 22.40 -22.94
CA VAL A 395 -6.69 23.12 -23.10
C VAL A 395 -6.38 24.58 -23.38
N ASN A 396 -6.93 25.13 -24.49
CA ASN A 396 -6.74 26.51 -24.92
C ASN A 396 -5.26 26.98 -24.95
N THR A 397 -4.35 26.06 -25.34
CA THR A 397 -2.91 26.28 -25.21
C THR A 397 -2.18 25.81 -26.47
N PRO A 398 -1.24 26.59 -27.03
CA PRO A 398 -0.39 26.17 -28.15
C PRO A 398 0.42 24.92 -27.77
N SER A 399 0.33 23.85 -28.55
CA SER A 399 0.84 22.52 -28.13
C SER A 399 2.35 22.41 -28.13
N ALA A 400 3.05 23.06 -29.05
CA ALA A 400 4.52 22.99 -29.10
C ALA A 400 5.17 23.54 -27.84
N GLN A 401 4.73 24.71 -27.40
CA GLN A 401 5.25 25.39 -26.20
C GLN A 401 4.64 24.78 -24.93
N GLY A 402 3.33 24.54 -24.91
CA GLY A 402 2.64 23.96 -23.77
C GLY A 402 3.09 22.53 -23.43
N GLY A 403 3.33 21.71 -24.45
CA GLY A 403 3.74 20.33 -24.26
C GLY A 403 5.12 20.14 -23.63
N ILE A 404 6.05 21.07 -23.86
CA ILE A 404 7.38 21.04 -23.22
C ILE A 404 7.38 21.59 -21.79
N GLY A 405 6.29 22.28 -21.37
CA GLY A 405 6.03 22.70 -19.99
C GLY A 405 6.37 24.14 -19.66
N ASP A 406 5.65 24.68 -18.71
CA ASP A 406 5.84 25.94 -17.95
C ASP A 406 6.14 27.25 -18.71
N ILE A 407 5.85 27.35 -20.00
CA ILE A 407 5.99 28.61 -20.72
C ILE A 407 4.79 29.55 -20.43
N TYR A 408 3.63 29.00 -20.08
CA TYR A 408 2.37 29.72 -19.90
C TYR A 408 1.89 29.75 -18.43
N ASN A 409 2.80 29.70 -17.46
CA ASN A 409 2.48 29.78 -16.03
C ASN A 409 1.68 28.61 -15.46
N PHE A 410 1.54 27.49 -16.15
CA PHE A 410 0.99 26.27 -15.56
C PHE A 410 2.12 25.37 -15.03
N LYS A 411 1.84 24.59 -14.01
CA LYS A 411 2.86 23.81 -13.28
C LYS A 411 3.23 22.48 -13.95
N LEU A 412 3.24 22.43 -15.28
CA LEU A 412 3.80 21.29 -16.00
C LEU A 412 5.33 21.43 -16.03
N SER A 413 6.05 20.47 -15.47
CA SER A 413 7.51 20.54 -15.37
C SER A 413 8.17 20.68 -16.75
N PRO A 414 9.10 21.64 -16.96
CA PRO A 414 9.76 21.80 -18.25
C PRO A 414 10.64 20.59 -18.55
N SER A 415 10.54 20.07 -19.78
CA SER A 415 11.31 18.93 -20.27
C SER A 415 11.40 18.90 -21.79
N LEU A 416 12.51 18.35 -22.30
CA LEU A 416 12.68 17.99 -23.71
C LEU A 416 12.64 16.47 -23.94
N THR A 417 12.10 15.73 -22.96
CA THR A 417 11.85 14.28 -23.05
C THR A 417 10.49 13.99 -22.43
N LEU A 418 9.49 13.77 -23.31
CA LEU A 418 8.07 13.76 -22.99
C LEU A 418 7.55 12.32 -22.99
N GLY A 419 7.37 11.70 -21.80
CA GLY A 419 6.91 10.32 -21.71
C GLY A 419 5.51 10.12 -22.28
N CYS A 420 5.28 8.95 -22.89
CA CYS A 420 4.01 8.58 -23.52
C CYS A 420 3.28 7.45 -22.78
N GLY A 421 3.72 7.09 -21.59
CA GLY A 421 3.14 6.04 -20.78
C GLY A 421 3.13 4.66 -21.42
N SER A 422 2.40 3.72 -20.84
CA SER A 422 2.25 2.36 -21.36
C SER A 422 1.58 2.35 -22.76
N TRP A 423 0.71 3.31 -23.03
CA TRP A 423 0.11 3.46 -24.35
C TRP A 423 1.16 3.65 -25.46
N GLY A 424 2.14 4.51 -25.24
CA GLY A 424 3.25 4.76 -26.17
C GLY A 424 4.43 3.78 -25.99
N ASN A 425 4.25 2.66 -25.31
CA ASN A 425 5.30 1.70 -24.96
C ASN A 425 6.48 2.36 -24.21
N ASN A 426 6.20 3.35 -23.35
CA ASN A 426 7.19 4.01 -22.51
C ASN A 426 7.07 3.53 -21.06
N SER A 427 8.19 3.58 -20.34
CA SER A 427 8.25 3.22 -18.90
C SER A 427 7.72 4.31 -17.98
N PHE A 428 7.32 5.47 -18.50
CA PHE A 428 6.82 6.61 -17.72
C PHE A 428 5.88 7.48 -18.56
N SER A 429 5.00 8.24 -17.91
CA SER A 429 3.97 9.06 -18.56
C SER A 429 4.20 10.57 -18.43
N GLY A 430 5.09 11.00 -17.53
CA GLY A 430 5.34 12.42 -17.27
C GLY A 430 6.49 13.02 -18.08
N GLN A 431 6.90 14.23 -17.68
CA GLN A 431 8.11 14.87 -18.16
C GLN A 431 9.33 14.28 -17.45
N VAL A 432 10.37 13.91 -18.21
CA VAL A 432 11.64 13.49 -17.62
C VAL A 432 12.35 14.69 -17.01
N GLY A 433 12.76 14.51 -15.75
CA GLY A 433 13.54 15.48 -14.99
C GLY A 433 14.56 14.77 -14.09
N PRO A 434 15.17 15.48 -13.14
CA PRO A 434 16.14 14.89 -12.20
C PRO A 434 15.63 13.70 -11.42
N LEU A 435 14.34 13.65 -11.03
CA LEU A 435 13.80 12.54 -10.24
C LEU A 435 13.86 11.19 -10.95
N GLN A 436 13.77 11.16 -12.27
CA GLN A 436 13.90 9.94 -13.06
C GLN A 436 15.35 9.47 -13.22
N LEU A 437 16.32 10.31 -12.81
CA LEU A 437 17.75 10.02 -12.92
C LEU A 437 18.45 9.83 -11.56
N ILE A 438 17.68 9.50 -10.52
CA ILE A 438 18.19 9.10 -9.20
C ILE A 438 17.56 7.80 -8.77
N ASN A 439 18.32 6.99 -8.04
CA ASN A 439 17.78 5.90 -7.24
C ASN A 439 17.40 6.44 -5.86
N ILE A 440 16.25 6.06 -5.34
CA ILE A 440 15.82 6.43 -4.00
C ILE A 440 15.95 5.21 -3.09
N LYS A 441 16.89 5.28 -2.15
CA LYS A 441 16.99 4.29 -1.08
C LYS A 441 16.00 4.65 0.02
N THR A 442 15.19 3.70 0.43
CA THR A 442 14.33 3.84 1.61
C THR A 442 15.00 3.15 2.79
N VAL A 443 15.36 3.92 3.80
CA VAL A 443 15.81 3.43 5.09
C VAL A 443 14.59 3.40 6.00
N ALA A 444 14.27 2.23 6.54
CA ALA A 444 13.15 2.04 7.43
C ALA A 444 13.67 1.63 8.82
N GLU A 445 13.31 2.38 9.83
CA GLU A 445 13.65 2.12 11.21
C GLU A 445 12.42 1.64 11.96
N ARG A 446 12.58 0.58 12.76
CA ARG A 446 11.50 0.08 13.63
C ARG A 446 11.06 1.17 14.61
N ARG A 447 9.73 1.36 14.74
CA ARG A 447 9.13 2.36 15.65
C ARG A 447 8.11 1.73 16.57
N GLU A 448 8.08 2.22 17.81
CA GLU A 448 7.16 1.85 18.88
C GLU A 448 6.43 3.11 19.35
N ASN A 449 5.74 3.77 18.44
CA ASN A 449 5.22 5.11 18.69
C ASN A 449 3.70 5.20 18.76
N MET A 450 2.99 4.07 18.87
CA MET A 450 1.54 4.07 18.87
C MET A 450 0.95 2.96 19.75
N LEU A 451 1.03 3.18 21.06
CA LEU A 451 0.28 2.42 22.06
C LEU A 451 -0.76 3.33 22.69
N TRP A 452 -1.86 2.76 23.12
CA TRP A 452 -2.89 3.45 23.87
C TRP A 452 -3.44 2.55 24.97
N PHE A 453 -4.07 3.17 25.98
CA PHE A 453 -4.79 2.48 27.02
C PHE A 453 -6.22 3.01 27.07
N ARG A 454 -7.21 2.14 26.85
CA ARG A 454 -8.62 2.46 26.82
C ARG A 454 -9.40 1.67 27.87
N THR A 455 -10.28 2.37 28.56
CA THR A 455 -11.20 1.81 29.56
C THR A 455 -12.55 2.51 29.41
N PRO A 456 -13.63 2.02 30.05
CA PRO A 456 -14.85 2.80 30.21
C PRO A 456 -14.57 4.19 30.74
N ALA A 457 -15.39 5.16 30.34
CA ALA A 457 -15.26 6.54 30.82
C ALA A 457 -15.37 6.63 32.35
N LYS A 458 -16.16 5.73 32.95
CA LYS A 458 -16.28 5.57 34.40
C LYS A 458 -16.43 4.09 34.77
N THR A 459 -15.74 3.67 35.82
CA THR A 459 -15.89 2.36 36.42
C THR A 459 -16.16 2.51 37.91
N PHE A 460 -17.37 2.18 38.34
CA PHE A 460 -17.75 2.15 39.75
C PHE A 460 -17.39 0.79 40.30
N ILE A 461 -16.64 0.79 41.40
CA ILE A 461 -16.12 -0.42 42.03
C ILE A 461 -16.31 -0.35 43.55
N LYS A 462 -17.22 -1.09 44.08
CA LYS A 462 -17.37 -1.39 45.53
C LYS A 462 -18.67 -2.17 45.73
N LYS A 463 -18.67 -3.07 46.74
CA LYS A 463 -19.91 -3.65 47.24
C LYS A 463 -20.93 -2.57 47.65
N GLY A 464 -22.12 -2.62 47.10
CA GLY A 464 -23.21 -1.66 47.35
C GLY A 464 -23.14 -0.37 46.52
N CYS A 465 -22.28 -0.30 45.48
CA CYS A 465 -22.13 0.93 44.65
C CYS A 465 -23.25 1.12 43.63
N LEU A 466 -24.02 0.06 43.30
CA LEU A 466 -25.05 0.07 42.27
C LEU A 466 -26.02 1.26 42.43
N GLY A 467 -26.60 1.44 43.60
CA GLY A 467 -27.57 2.49 43.84
C GLY A 467 -27.01 3.94 43.75
N VAL A 468 -25.70 4.10 43.91
CA VAL A 468 -25.03 5.38 43.71
C VAL A 468 -24.71 5.59 42.26
N ALA A 469 -24.17 4.57 41.58
CA ALA A 469 -23.75 4.61 40.18
C ALA A 469 -24.93 4.84 39.22
N ILE A 470 -26.06 4.17 39.44
CA ILE A 470 -27.27 4.32 38.59
C ILE A 470 -27.81 5.74 38.62
N LYS A 471 -27.61 6.51 39.71
CA LYS A 471 -28.06 7.92 39.76
C LYS A 471 -27.42 8.81 38.71
N GLU A 472 -26.25 8.42 38.22
CA GLU A 472 -25.61 9.18 37.13
C GLU A 472 -26.41 9.15 35.81
N LEU A 473 -27.28 8.17 35.63
CA LEU A 473 -28.14 8.12 34.45
C LEU A 473 -29.25 9.18 34.49
N GLY A 474 -29.51 9.73 35.66
CA GLY A 474 -30.56 10.70 35.93
C GLY A 474 -30.23 12.16 35.54
N PRO A 475 -31.16 13.10 35.88
CA PRO A 475 -31.12 14.49 35.38
C PRO A 475 -29.88 15.30 35.77
N GLU A 476 -29.16 14.89 36.83
CA GLU A 476 -27.99 15.66 37.33
C GLU A 476 -26.74 15.45 36.46
N TYR A 477 -26.69 14.37 35.62
CA TYR A 477 -25.50 14.02 34.85
C TYR A 477 -25.83 13.75 33.38
N TYR A 478 -26.32 12.53 33.03
CA TYR A 478 -26.59 12.14 31.64
C TYR A 478 -28.00 12.52 31.17
N ASP A 479 -28.94 12.70 32.10
CA ASP A 479 -30.35 13.07 31.82
C ASP A 479 -31.05 12.12 30.85
N PHE A 480 -30.77 10.80 30.94
CA PHE A 480 -31.43 9.79 30.10
C PHE A 480 -32.91 9.68 30.43
N LYS A 481 -33.72 9.37 29.42
CA LYS A 481 -35.15 9.25 29.52
C LYS A 481 -35.65 7.82 29.37
N LYS A 482 -34.93 7.00 28.58
CA LYS A 482 -35.34 5.64 28.25
C LYS A 482 -34.18 4.65 28.35
N ALA A 483 -34.28 3.70 29.26
CA ALA A 483 -33.30 2.65 29.47
C ALA A 483 -33.77 1.31 28.89
N PHE A 484 -32.98 0.63 28.14
CA PHE A 484 -33.23 -0.72 27.67
C PHE A 484 -32.34 -1.71 28.40
N ILE A 485 -32.90 -2.59 29.19
CA ILE A 485 -32.17 -3.56 30.00
C ILE A 485 -32.06 -4.87 29.22
N VAL A 486 -30.86 -5.44 29.15
CA VAL A 486 -30.58 -6.75 28.55
C VAL A 486 -30.07 -7.71 29.60
N THR A 487 -30.67 -8.88 29.73
CA THR A 487 -30.35 -9.91 30.73
C THR A 487 -30.75 -11.31 30.23
N ASP A 488 -30.45 -12.33 30.99
CA ASP A 488 -30.98 -13.68 30.80
C ASP A 488 -32.24 -13.93 31.63
N SER A 489 -32.97 -15.00 31.31
CA SER A 489 -34.24 -15.34 31.99
C SER A 489 -34.05 -15.67 33.45
N PHE A 490 -32.96 -16.38 33.81
CA PHE A 490 -32.69 -16.75 35.21
C PHE A 490 -32.49 -15.51 36.09
N LEU A 491 -31.67 -14.57 35.65
CA LEU A 491 -31.43 -13.34 36.42
C LEU A 491 -32.68 -12.48 36.52
N TYR A 492 -33.46 -12.40 35.44
CA TYR A 492 -34.72 -11.67 35.44
C TYR A 492 -35.76 -12.24 36.42
N GLU A 493 -36.01 -13.55 36.33
CA GLU A 493 -36.98 -14.26 37.21
C GLU A 493 -36.56 -14.23 38.69
N ASN A 494 -35.27 -14.27 38.98
CA ASN A 494 -34.73 -14.20 40.33
C ASN A 494 -34.52 -12.77 40.84
N GLY A 495 -34.95 -11.74 40.10
CA GLY A 495 -35.02 -10.36 40.55
C GLY A 495 -33.70 -9.61 40.57
N TYR A 496 -32.66 -10.07 39.82
CA TYR A 496 -31.36 -9.35 39.74
C TYR A 496 -31.47 -8.00 38.99
N THR A 497 -32.47 -7.82 38.16
CA THR A 497 -32.72 -6.54 37.49
C THR A 497 -33.48 -5.55 38.39
N LYS A 498 -34.14 -6.03 39.47
CA LYS A 498 -34.97 -5.18 40.31
C LYS A 498 -34.23 -4.03 41.00
N PRO A 499 -32.99 -4.18 41.54
CA PRO A 499 -32.26 -3.04 42.07
C PRO A 499 -31.97 -1.96 41.05
N VAL A 500 -31.88 -2.28 39.74
CA VAL A 500 -31.69 -1.36 38.64
C VAL A 500 -33.03 -0.67 38.30
N THR A 501 -34.09 -1.43 38.09
CA THR A 501 -35.40 -0.88 37.73
C THR A 501 -35.99 0.03 38.83
N ASP A 502 -35.83 -0.34 40.10
CA ASP A 502 -36.31 0.45 41.25
C ASP A 502 -35.60 1.87 41.25
N GLN A 503 -34.33 1.93 40.87
CA GLN A 503 -33.61 3.24 40.76
C GLN A 503 -34.06 4.03 39.53
N LEU A 504 -34.27 3.37 38.37
CA LEU A 504 -34.79 4.02 37.18
C LEU A 504 -36.16 4.60 37.40
N ASP A 505 -37.07 3.82 38.06
CA ASP A 505 -38.43 4.28 38.44
C ASP A 505 -38.36 5.49 39.37
N ALA A 506 -37.46 5.45 40.38
CA ALA A 506 -37.29 6.57 41.33
C ALA A 506 -36.81 7.87 40.64
N MET A 507 -36.16 7.75 39.49
CA MET A 507 -35.68 8.89 38.66
C MET A 507 -36.69 9.28 37.55
N GLY A 508 -37.78 8.50 37.37
CA GLY A 508 -38.74 8.68 36.29
C GLY A 508 -38.25 8.32 34.90
N ILE A 509 -37.18 7.46 34.82
CA ILE A 509 -36.63 6.97 33.56
C ILE A 509 -37.49 5.77 33.11
N GLN A 510 -38.08 5.88 31.92
CA GLN A 510 -38.84 4.75 31.34
C GLN A 510 -37.89 3.61 31.02
N HIS A 511 -38.32 2.37 31.28
CA HIS A 511 -37.47 1.22 30.95
C HIS A 511 -38.24 0.07 30.31
N ALA A 512 -37.54 -0.73 29.52
CA ALA A 512 -37.99 -2.00 28.97
C ALA A 512 -36.89 -3.03 29.17
N THR A 513 -37.27 -4.30 29.30
CA THR A 513 -36.29 -5.39 29.56
C THR A 513 -36.43 -6.48 28.50
N PHE A 514 -35.29 -6.85 27.92
CA PHE A 514 -35.12 -8.05 27.14
C PHE A 514 -34.45 -9.11 28.03
N SER A 515 -35.15 -10.18 28.33
CA SER A 515 -34.69 -11.23 29.30
C SER A 515 -34.50 -12.60 28.66
N GLU A 516 -34.32 -12.64 27.33
CA GLU A 516 -34.27 -13.92 26.60
C GLU A 516 -32.84 -14.24 26.10
N VAL A 517 -31.83 -13.71 26.77
CA VAL A 517 -30.44 -14.05 26.39
C VAL A 517 -30.12 -15.48 26.87
N GLU A 518 -29.64 -16.30 25.94
CA GLU A 518 -29.20 -17.67 26.20
C GLU A 518 -27.72 -17.73 26.58
N PRO A 519 -27.26 -18.78 27.32
CA PRO A 519 -25.86 -19.12 27.36
C PRO A 519 -25.35 -19.33 25.93
N ASP A 520 -24.20 -18.85 25.56
CA ASP A 520 -23.73 -18.80 24.16
C ASP A 520 -24.72 -18.06 23.22
N PRO A 521 -24.84 -16.73 23.31
CA PRO A 521 -25.90 -15.99 22.63
C PRO A 521 -25.79 -16.11 21.11
N THR A 522 -26.95 -16.23 20.45
CA THR A 522 -27.03 -16.40 19.01
C THR A 522 -27.28 -15.09 18.28
N LEU A 523 -26.93 -15.05 17.00
CA LEU A 523 -27.17 -13.90 16.12
C LEU A 523 -28.69 -13.61 16.01
N ALA A 524 -29.55 -14.64 16.02
CA ALA A 524 -31.01 -14.49 16.04
C ALA A 524 -31.49 -13.82 17.32
N CYS A 525 -30.93 -14.20 18.48
CA CYS A 525 -31.21 -13.54 19.75
C CYS A 525 -30.87 -12.06 19.71
N ALA A 526 -29.68 -11.70 19.17
CA ALA A 526 -29.24 -10.32 19.04
C ALA A 526 -30.12 -9.51 18.09
N LYS A 527 -30.51 -10.06 16.95
CA LYS A 527 -31.44 -9.43 16.00
C LYS A 527 -32.80 -9.14 16.65
N LYS A 528 -33.33 -10.11 17.41
CA LYS A 528 -34.62 -9.94 18.13
C LYS A 528 -34.56 -8.81 19.16
N GLY A 529 -33.51 -8.76 19.97
CA GLY A 529 -33.32 -7.70 20.95
C GLY A 529 -33.12 -6.33 20.30
N ALA A 530 -32.35 -6.24 19.22
CA ALA A 530 -32.12 -4.99 18.47
C ALA A 530 -33.45 -4.46 17.86
N GLU A 531 -34.37 -5.34 17.43
CA GLU A 531 -35.68 -4.94 16.94
C GLU A 531 -36.52 -4.36 18.07
N GLN A 532 -36.55 -4.99 19.25
CA GLN A 532 -37.21 -4.42 20.41
C GLN A 532 -36.60 -3.07 20.85
N MET A 533 -35.29 -2.93 20.80
CA MET A 533 -34.62 -1.64 21.04
C MET A 533 -35.12 -0.57 20.05
N ARG A 534 -35.22 -0.88 18.75
CA ARG A 534 -35.74 0.07 17.75
C ARG A 534 -37.13 0.55 18.04
N LEU A 535 -38.02 -0.36 18.48
CA LEU A 535 -39.40 -0.04 18.85
C LEU A 535 -39.45 0.85 20.10
N PHE A 536 -38.64 0.56 21.11
CA PHE A 536 -38.60 1.30 22.36
C PHE A 536 -37.83 2.63 22.23
N ASN A 537 -36.81 2.70 21.37
CA ASN A 537 -35.93 3.84 21.13
C ASN A 537 -35.23 4.35 22.40
N PRO A 538 -34.37 3.56 23.03
CA PRO A 538 -33.65 3.94 24.25
C PRO A 538 -32.53 4.96 23.94
N ASP A 539 -32.16 5.73 24.97
CA ASP A 539 -30.96 6.58 25.02
C ASP A 539 -29.85 5.99 25.90
N VAL A 540 -30.17 4.89 26.63
CA VAL A 540 -29.17 4.07 27.33
C VAL A 540 -29.53 2.59 27.25
N VAL A 541 -28.51 1.76 26.97
CA VAL A 541 -28.58 0.29 27.04
C VAL A 541 -27.87 -0.17 28.31
N ILE A 542 -28.55 -0.97 29.14
CA ILE A 542 -28.00 -1.49 30.40
C ILE A 542 -27.93 -3.03 30.32
N ALA A 543 -26.72 -3.57 30.24
CA ALA A 543 -26.49 -5.00 30.32
C ALA A 543 -26.36 -5.45 31.78
N VAL A 544 -27.19 -6.36 32.23
CA VAL A 544 -27.14 -6.96 33.59
C VAL A 544 -26.92 -8.46 33.43
N GLY A 545 -25.74 -8.96 33.76
CA GLY A 545 -25.44 -10.37 33.61
C GLY A 545 -23.99 -10.77 33.56
N GLY A 546 -23.74 -12.01 33.14
CA GLY A 546 -22.40 -12.48 32.78
C GLY A 546 -21.97 -12.06 31.36
N GLY A 547 -20.90 -12.66 30.85
CA GLY A 547 -20.38 -12.41 29.51
C GLY A 547 -21.44 -12.53 28.42
N SER A 548 -22.25 -13.59 28.43
CA SER A 548 -23.30 -13.83 27.42
C SER A 548 -24.29 -12.66 27.31
N ALA A 549 -24.81 -12.18 28.44
CA ALA A 549 -25.73 -11.06 28.47
C ALA A 549 -25.10 -9.75 27.99
N MET A 550 -23.84 -9.49 28.38
CA MET A 550 -23.09 -8.30 27.97
C MET A 550 -22.73 -8.34 26.49
N ASP A 551 -22.29 -9.49 25.99
CA ASP A 551 -21.91 -9.67 24.58
C ASP A 551 -23.13 -9.56 23.66
N ALA A 552 -24.24 -10.23 24.00
CA ALA A 552 -25.51 -10.05 23.27
C ALA A 552 -25.94 -8.56 23.26
N ALA A 553 -25.88 -7.89 24.41
CA ALA A 553 -26.26 -6.49 24.53
C ALA A 553 -25.38 -5.57 23.67
N LYS A 554 -24.06 -5.81 23.59
CA LYS A 554 -23.14 -5.06 22.71
C LYS A 554 -23.50 -5.24 21.24
N ILE A 555 -23.80 -6.45 20.81
CA ILE A 555 -24.22 -6.75 19.44
C ILE A 555 -25.58 -6.11 19.12
N MET A 556 -26.56 -6.23 20.04
CA MET A 556 -27.86 -5.56 19.92
C MET A 556 -27.68 -4.05 19.80
N TRP A 557 -26.79 -3.46 20.57
CA TRP A 557 -26.47 -2.04 20.54
C TRP A 557 -25.91 -1.60 19.18
N VAL A 558 -24.98 -2.35 18.59
CA VAL A 558 -24.47 -2.11 17.23
C VAL A 558 -25.61 -2.15 16.22
N MET A 559 -26.42 -3.21 16.23
CA MET A 559 -27.55 -3.38 15.31
C MET A 559 -28.66 -2.31 15.49
N TYR A 560 -28.76 -1.75 16.68
CA TYR A 560 -29.70 -0.65 16.98
C TYR A 560 -29.19 0.69 16.43
N GLU A 561 -27.93 1.01 16.69
CA GLU A 561 -27.36 2.27 16.22
C GLU A 561 -27.08 2.28 14.72
N HIS A 562 -26.61 1.14 14.18
CA HIS A 562 -26.12 0.99 12.81
C HIS A 562 -26.73 -0.23 12.10
N PRO A 563 -28.05 -0.19 11.80
CA PRO A 563 -28.74 -1.29 11.14
C PRO A 563 -28.24 -1.56 9.71
N GLU A 564 -27.50 -0.63 9.12
CA GLU A 564 -26.87 -0.75 7.81
C GLU A 564 -25.63 -1.64 7.79
N CYS A 565 -25.02 -1.94 8.93
CA CYS A 565 -23.79 -2.71 9.01
C CYS A 565 -24.02 -4.19 8.71
N ASN A 566 -23.15 -4.77 7.90
CA ASN A 566 -23.08 -6.20 7.69
C ASN A 566 -22.34 -6.87 8.85
N PHE A 567 -22.96 -7.86 9.48
CA PHE A 567 -22.36 -8.57 10.60
C PHE A 567 -21.04 -9.27 10.24
N LEU A 568 -20.95 -9.90 9.08
CA LEU A 568 -19.73 -10.62 8.65
C LEU A 568 -18.53 -9.68 8.44
N ASP A 569 -18.79 -8.45 8.00
CA ASP A 569 -17.74 -7.43 7.88
C ASP A 569 -17.24 -6.99 9.27
N LEU A 570 -18.14 -6.85 10.25
CA LEU A 570 -17.79 -6.55 11.64
C LEU A 570 -16.96 -7.67 12.29
N ALA A 571 -17.29 -8.93 11.96
CA ALA A 571 -16.65 -10.12 12.47
C ALA A 571 -15.34 -10.48 11.74
N MET A 572 -14.95 -9.71 10.72
CA MET A 572 -13.75 -9.98 9.94
C MET A 572 -12.50 -9.96 10.84
N ARG A 573 -11.70 -11.01 10.75
CA ARG A 573 -10.44 -11.12 11.45
C ARG A 573 -9.47 -10.01 11.01
N PHE A 574 -8.66 -9.53 11.94
CA PHE A 574 -7.58 -8.58 11.70
C PHE A 574 -6.28 -9.04 12.37
N MET A 575 -5.15 -8.61 11.85
CA MET A 575 -3.84 -8.85 12.48
C MET A 575 -3.50 -7.77 13.52
N ASP A 576 -3.93 -6.55 13.29
CA ASP A 576 -3.74 -5.41 14.18
C ASP A 576 -5.03 -4.59 14.19
N ILE A 577 -5.63 -4.43 15.37
CA ILE A 577 -6.87 -3.66 15.54
C ILE A 577 -6.77 -2.22 15.01
N ARG A 578 -5.56 -1.68 14.91
CA ARG A 578 -5.27 -0.33 14.41
C ARG A 578 -5.28 -0.24 12.88
N LYS A 579 -5.25 -1.39 12.16
CA LYS A 579 -5.09 -1.49 10.69
C LYS A 579 -6.13 -2.45 10.08
N ARG A 580 -7.39 -2.23 10.41
CA ARG A 580 -8.49 -3.06 9.89
C ARG A 580 -8.89 -2.65 8.48
N VAL A 581 -9.30 -3.63 7.69
CA VAL A 581 -9.91 -3.41 6.37
C VAL A 581 -11.30 -2.77 6.54
N TYR A 582 -12.11 -3.33 7.44
CA TYR A 582 -13.43 -2.79 7.77
C TYR A 582 -13.34 -1.85 8.98
N GLN A 583 -13.85 -0.63 8.83
CA GLN A 583 -13.91 0.35 9.90
C GLN A 583 -15.21 0.15 10.70
N PHE A 584 -15.11 -0.03 12.00
CA PHE A 584 -16.26 -0.08 12.89
C PHE A 584 -16.94 1.29 12.93
N PRO A 585 -18.27 1.37 12.90
CA PRO A 585 -18.95 2.64 12.99
C PRO A 585 -18.80 3.27 14.38
N GLN A 586 -18.85 4.57 14.47
CA GLN A 586 -18.77 5.28 15.75
C GLN A 586 -20.02 5.02 16.60
N MET A 587 -19.86 4.38 17.75
CA MET A 587 -20.90 4.00 18.66
C MET A 587 -21.25 5.09 19.69
N GLY A 588 -22.38 4.94 20.36
CA GLY A 588 -22.79 5.78 21.47
C GLY A 588 -23.39 7.13 21.07
N LYS A 589 -23.88 7.27 19.85
CA LYS A 589 -24.59 8.48 19.38
C LYS A 589 -26.09 8.47 19.71
N LYS A 590 -26.73 7.30 19.58
CA LYS A 590 -28.14 7.13 19.90
C LYS A 590 -28.34 6.73 21.35
N ALA A 591 -27.55 5.77 21.84
CA ALA A 591 -27.62 5.27 23.21
C ALA A 591 -26.24 5.04 23.79
N LYS A 592 -26.04 5.36 25.07
CA LYS A 592 -24.83 4.98 25.81
C LYS A 592 -24.98 3.55 26.33
N PHE A 593 -23.85 2.92 26.64
CA PHE A 593 -23.81 1.53 27.11
C PHE A 593 -23.33 1.45 28.57
N VAL A 594 -24.11 0.81 29.42
CA VAL A 594 -23.80 0.55 30.81
C VAL A 594 -23.71 -0.95 31.04
N ALA A 595 -22.63 -1.42 31.67
CA ALA A 595 -22.42 -2.84 31.97
C ALA A 595 -22.42 -3.09 33.48
N ILE A 596 -23.21 -4.07 33.93
CA ILE A 596 -23.36 -4.48 35.33
C ILE A 596 -23.10 -5.99 35.40
N PRO A 597 -21.88 -6.43 35.71
CA PRO A 597 -21.54 -7.85 35.78
C PRO A 597 -22.17 -8.53 36.99
N THR A 598 -22.62 -9.80 36.79
CA THR A 598 -23.12 -10.70 37.85
C THR A 598 -22.21 -11.92 38.07
N SER A 599 -21.08 -11.97 37.35
CA SER A 599 -20.03 -12.99 37.48
C SER A 599 -18.64 -12.32 37.51
N SER A 600 -17.68 -13.00 38.13
CA SER A 600 -16.29 -12.52 38.25
C SER A 600 -15.38 -13.38 37.37
N GLY A 601 -15.30 -13.07 36.07
CA GLY A 601 -14.51 -13.88 35.14
C GLY A 601 -14.20 -13.16 33.82
N THR A 602 -15.20 -12.93 33.00
CA THR A 602 -15.03 -12.48 31.63
C THR A 602 -14.48 -11.05 31.46
N GLY A 603 -14.73 -10.17 32.48
CA GLY A 603 -14.34 -8.75 32.37
C GLY A 603 -15.05 -8.00 31.23
N SER A 604 -16.13 -8.55 30.65
CA SER A 604 -16.82 -7.95 29.49
C SER A 604 -17.34 -6.54 29.76
N GLU A 605 -17.55 -6.18 31.03
CA GLU A 605 -17.95 -4.83 31.47
C GLU A 605 -16.90 -3.74 31.17
N VAL A 606 -15.64 -4.12 30.93
CA VAL A 606 -14.52 -3.20 30.66
C VAL A 606 -13.75 -3.57 29.39
N THR A 607 -14.33 -4.39 28.52
CA THR A 607 -13.65 -4.86 27.32
C THR A 607 -14.36 -4.43 26.04
N PRO A 608 -13.62 -4.28 24.93
CA PRO A 608 -14.13 -3.95 23.62
C PRO A 608 -14.54 -5.20 22.81
N PHE A 609 -14.79 -6.33 23.47
CA PHE A 609 -15.06 -7.62 22.83
C PHE A 609 -16.51 -8.04 23.03
N ALA A 610 -17.02 -8.81 22.06
CA ALA A 610 -18.28 -9.52 22.17
C ALA A 610 -18.23 -10.79 21.32
N VAL A 611 -18.61 -11.93 21.88
CA VAL A 611 -18.65 -13.22 21.18
C VAL A 611 -20.11 -13.60 20.92
N ILE A 612 -20.41 -13.97 19.68
CA ILE A 612 -21.74 -14.40 19.28
C ILE A 612 -21.67 -15.64 18.39
N THR A 613 -22.65 -16.52 18.51
CA THR A 613 -22.78 -17.74 17.72
C THR A 613 -23.72 -17.50 16.55
N ASP A 614 -23.28 -17.81 15.34
CA ASP A 614 -24.16 -17.94 14.19
C ASP A 614 -24.83 -19.34 14.23
N GLU A 615 -26.11 -19.40 14.49
CA GLU A 615 -26.88 -20.64 14.62
C GLU A 615 -26.99 -21.42 13.31
N GLU A 616 -26.84 -20.78 12.14
CA GLU A 616 -26.92 -21.45 10.85
C GLU A 616 -25.65 -22.25 10.55
N THR A 617 -24.49 -21.72 10.96
CA THR A 617 -23.18 -22.34 10.71
C THR A 617 -22.60 -23.03 11.95
N GLY A 618 -23.13 -22.75 13.14
CA GLY A 618 -22.58 -23.19 14.43
C GLY A 618 -21.25 -22.47 14.79
N GLN A 619 -20.84 -21.47 14.02
CA GLN A 619 -19.57 -20.80 14.19
C GLN A 619 -19.67 -19.65 15.22
N LYS A 620 -18.67 -19.57 16.11
CA LYS A 620 -18.52 -18.46 17.05
C LYS A 620 -17.67 -17.35 16.42
N TYR A 621 -18.21 -16.14 16.43
CA TYR A 621 -17.57 -14.94 15.93
C TYR A 621 -17.19 -13.99 17.07
N PRO A 622 -15.90 -13.80 17.35
CA PRO A 622 -15.43 -12.77 18.26
C PRO A 622 -15.39 -11.42 17.54
N LEU A 623 -16.27 -10.50 17.90
CA LEU A 623 -16.18 -9.10 17.49
C LEU A 623 -15.22 -8.37 18.43
N ALA A 624 -14.34 -7.59 17.89
CA ALA A 624 -13.36 -6.83 18.66
C ALA A 624 -13.18 -5.45 18.04
N ASP A 625 -13.65 -4.44 18.73
CA ASP A 625 -13.39 -3.04 18.40
C ASP A 625 -13.61 -2.13 19.62
N TYR A 626 -12.79 -1.11 19.78
CA TYR A 626 -12.91 -0.17 20.91
C TYR A 626 -14.22 0.60 20.93
N GLU A 627 -14.96 0.65 19.84
CA GLU A 627 -16.32 1.19 19.80
C GLU A 627 -17.33 0.36 20.61
N LEU A 628 -17.03 -0.92 20.87
CA LEU A 628 -17.83 -1.80 21.75
C LEU A 628 -17.53 -1.59 23.25
N MET A 629 -16.57 -0.74 23.60
CA MET A 629 -16.25 -0.45 24.99
C MET A 629 -17.43 0.17 25.72
N PRO A 630 -17.89 -0.38 26.84
CA PRO A 630 -18.94 0.24 27.65
C PRO A 630 -18.61 1.67 28.06
N THR A 631 -19.61 2.54 28.12
CA THR A 631 -19.43 3.92 28.61
C THR A 631 -19.23 3.92 30.12
N ILE A 632 -20.01 3.09 30.83
CA ILE A 632 -19.97 2.96 32.29
C ILE A 632 -19.95 1.47 32.64
N ALA A 633 -19.07 1.11 33.56
CA ALA A 633 -19.08 -0.20 34.21
C ALA A 633 -19.45 -0.03 35.70
N ILE A 634 -20.36 -0.88 36.21
CA ILE A 634 -20.79 -0.87 37.61
C ILE A 634 -20.51 -2.24 38.22
N VAL A 635 -19.40 -2.35 38.93
CA VAL A 635 -18.88 -3.59 39.51
C VAL A 635 -19.28 -3.64 41.00
N ASP A 636 -20.47 -4.16 41.25
CA ASP A 636 -20.99 -4.29 42.59
C ASP A 636 -21.01 -5.78 43.03
N ALA A 637 -20.21 -6.09 44.07
CA ALA A 637 -20.12 -7.46 44.55
C ALA A 637 -21.47 -8.06 45.04
N ASP A 638 -22.43 -7.21 45.43
CA ASP A 638 -23.76 -7.67 45.83
C ASP A 638 -24.47 -8.42 44.67
N MET A 639 -24.21 -8.05 43.41
CA MET A 639 -24.73 -8.73 42.22
C MET A 639 -24.09 -10.11 42.01
N MET A 640 -22.99 -10.44 42.69
CA MET A 640 -22.23 -11.69 42.52
C MET A 640 -22.23 -12.59 43.76
N MET A 641 -22.87 -12.18 44.86
CA MET A 641 -22.82 -12.93 46.14
C MET A 641 -23.30 -14.36 46.01
N HIS A 642 -24.27 -14.64 45.15
CA HIS A 642 -24.88 -15.96 44.98
C HIS A 642 -24.37 -16.72 43.76
N GLN A 643 -23.23 -16.33 43.19
CA GLN A 643 -22.62 -17.05 42.08
C GLN A 643 -22.35 -18.52 42.46
N PRO A 644 -22.85 -19.53 41.68
CA PRO A 644 -22.66 -20.96 42.00
C PRO A 644 -21.20 -21.38 41.99
N LYS A 645 -20.84 -22.43 42.73
CA LYS A 645 -19.46 -22.93 42.84
C LYS A 645 -18.84 -23.26 41.51
N GLY A 646 -19.54 -23.98 40.61
CA GLY A 646 -19.02 -24.33 39.28
C GLY A 646 -18.78 -23.11 38.42
N LEU A 647 -19.65 -22.09 38.47
CA LEU A 647 -19.41 -20.82 37.80
C LEU A 647 -18.27 -20.05 38.46
N THR A 648 -18.14 -20.08 39.77
CA THR A 648 -17.04 -19.42 40.51
C THR A 648 -15.68 -19.99 40.12
N SER A 649 -15.54 -21.32 40.04
CA SER A 649 -14.27 -21.97 39.64
C SER A 649 -13.93 -21.67 38.19
N ALA A 650 -14.86 -21.89 37.27
CA ALA A 650 -14.64 -21.62 35.82
C ALA A 650 -14.27 -20.17 35.56
N SER A 651 -15.09 -19.22 36.04
CA SER A 651 -14.85 -17.78 35.79
C SER A 651 -13.62 -17.26 36.51
N GLY A 652 -13.27 -17.79 37.69
CA GLY A 652 -12.10 -17.39 38.44
C GLY A 652 -10.79 -17.81 37.76
N ILE A 653 -10.72 -19.01 37.20
CA ILE A 653 -9.57 -19.47 36.41
C ILE A 653 -9.52 -18.76 35.04
N ASP A 654 -10.66 -18.45 34.48
CA ASP A 654 -10.75 -17.61 33.27
C ASP A 654 -10.09 -16.24 33.50
N ALA A 655 -10.44 -15.55 34.58
CA ALA A 655 -9.79 -14.29 34.96
C ALA A 655 -8.28 -14.45 35.21
N LEU A 656 -7.82 -15.58 35.76
CA LEU A 656 -6.40 -15.88 35.90
C LEU A 656 -5.73 -16.01 34.52
N THR A 657 -6.35 -16.73 33.60
CA THR A 657 -5.84 -16.90 32.23
C THR A 657 -5.79 -15.56 31.51
N HIS A 658 -6.83 -14.73 31.62
CA HIS A 658 -6.84 -13.35 31.12
C HIS A 658 -5.63 -12.56 31.63
N SER A 659 -5.34 -12.63 32.94
CA SER A 659 -4.22 -11.92 33.54
C SER A 659 -2.87 -12.40 32.99
N LEU A 660 -2.66 -13.73 32.94
CA LEU A 660 -1.41 -14.33 32.50
C LEU A 660 -1.16 -14.09 31.01
N GLU A 661 -2.20 -14.20 30.17
CA GLU A 661 -2.06 -13.92 28.75
C GLU A 661 -1.90 -12.44 28.45
N ALA A 662 -2.61 -11.54 29.11
CA ALA A 662 -2.43 -10.11 28.98
C ALA A 662 -1.00 -9.68 29.39
N TYR A 663 -0.44 -10.30 30.42
CA TYR A 663 0.94 -10.06 30.87
C TYR A 663 1.96 -10.56 29.84
N ALA A 664 1.67 -11.65 29.14
CA ALA A 664 2.54 -12.24 28.13
C ALA A 664 2.37 -11.59 26.73
N ALA A 665 1.19 -11.03 26.43
CA ALA A 665 0.84 -10.57 25.10
C ALA A 665 1.78 -9.49 24.55
N MET A 666 1.91 -9.44 23.22
CA MET A 666 2.84 -8.53 22.55
C MET A 666 2.47 -7.04 22.65
N LEU A 667 1.21 -6.73 22.95
CA LEU A 667 0.71 -5.36 23.12
C LEU A 667 0.71 -4.92 24.59
N GLN A 668 1.32 -5.69 25.48
CA GLN A 668 1.44 -5.37 26.90
C GLN A 668 2.18 -4.03 27.14
N THR A 669 1.84 -3.38 28.21
CA THR A 669 2.45 -2.14 28.71
C THR A 669 2.57 -2.18 30.22
N GLU A 670 3.34 -1.28 30.84
CA GLU A 670 3.42 -1.13 32.28
C GLU A 670 2.03 -0.90 32.93
N PHE A 671 1.09 -0.29 32.20
CA PHE A 671 -0.29 -0.10 32.66
C PHE A 671 -1.05 -1.44 32.73
N THR A 672 -0.94 -2.27 31.69
CA THR A 672 -1.58 -3.58 31.64
C THR A 672 -0.90 -4.57 32.58
N ASP A 673 0.42 -4.51 32.70
CA ASP A 673 1.22 -5.35 33.60
C ASP A 673 0.83 -5.16 35.05
N GLY A 674 0.73 -3.91 35.52
CA GLY A 674 0.31 -3.61 36.89
C GLY A 674 -1.07 -4.16 37.22
N LEU A 675 -2.03 -4.08 36.29
CA LEU A 675 -3.38 -4.63 36.45
C LEU A 675 -3.37 -6.16 36.45
N ALA A 676 -2.64 -6.78 35.51
CA ALA A 676 -2.53 -8.22 35.37
C ALA A 676 -1.87 -8.88 36.59
N LEU A 677 -0.76 -8.33 37.09
CA LEU A 677 -0.09 -8.80 38.28
C LEU A 677 -0.99 -8.73 39.53
N GLN A 678 -1.66 -7.58 39.74
CA GLN A 678 -2.55 -7.41 40.88
C GLN A 678 -3.78 -8.34 40.79
N ALA A 679 -4.33 -8.52 39.60
CA ALA A 679 -5.41 -9.48 39.38
C ALA A 679 -4.98 -10.92 39.70
N THR A 680 -3.83 -11.35 39.16
CA THR A 680 -3.24 -12.67 39.42
C THR A 680 -3.08 -12.94 40.91
N LYS A 681 -2.47 -12.01 41.65
CA LYS A 681 -2.30 -12.12 43.10
C LYS A 681 -3.63 -12.26 43.84
N SER A 682 -4.61 -11.41 43.49
CA SER A 682 -5.92 -11.42 44.13
C SER A 682 -6.65 -12.74 43.86
N ILE A 683 -6.53 -13.31 42.66
CA ILE A 683 -7.16 -14.58 42.28
C ILE A 683 -6.56 -15.73 43.12
N PHE A 684 -5.25 -15.85 43.21
CA PHE A 684 -4.61 -16.89 44.05
C PHE A 684 -5.03 -16.80 45.54
N GLU A 685 -5.22 -15.59 46.05
CA GLU A 685 -5.58 -15.37 47.43
C GLU A 685 -7.08 -15.61 47.71
N TYR A 686 -7.96 -15.15 46.82
CA TYR A 686 -9.40 -15.04 47.12
C TYR A 686 -10.28 -16.03 46.36
N LEU A 687 -9.84 -16.63 45.23
CA LEU A 687 -10.65 -17.63 44.53
C LEU A 687 -10.96 -18.85 45.35
N PRO A 688 -10.03 -19.48 46.10
CA PRO A 688 -10.34 -20.58 46.97
C PRO A 688 -11.44 -20.23 48.03
N ARG A 689 -11.36 -19.07 48.62
CA ARG A 689 -12.33 -18.57 49.60
C ARG A 689 -13.71 -18.32 48.98
N ALA A 690 -13.70 -17.68 47.78
CA ALA A 690 -14.95 -17.43 47.04
C ALA A 690 -15.63 -18.73 46.58
N TYR A 691 -14.86 -19.75 46.21
CA TYR A 691 -15.34 -21.07 45.85
C TYR A 691 -15.91 -21.82 47.04
N GLU A 692 -15.22 -21.83 48.18
CA GLU A 692 -15.64 -22.55 49.37
C GLU A 692 -16.88 -21.95 49.99
N ASN A 693 -16.94 -20.65 50.18
CA ASN A 693 -17.94 -19.97 50.99
C ASN A 693 -18.37 -18.59 50.48
N GLY A 694 -18.32 -18.35 49.17
CA GLY A 694 -18.54 -17.05 48.54
C GLY A 694 -19.84 -16.33 48.91
N ALA A 695 -20.91 -17.04 49.08
CA ALA A 695 -22.23 -16.48 49.49
C ALA A 695 -22.17 -15.83 50.89
N LYS A 696 -21.19 -16.18 51.72
CA LYS A 696 -21.02 -15.66 53.10
C LYS A 696 -19.66 -14.92 53.29
N ASP A 697 -18.85 -14.86 52.26
CA ASP A 697 -17.58 -14.12 52.27
C ASP A 697 -17.60 -12.92 51.28
N PRO A 698 -18.20 -11.79 51.71
CA PRO A 698 -18.33 -10.62 50.86
C PRO A 698 -16.96 -10.01 50.45
N ILE A 699 -15.93 -10.23 51.27
CA ILE A 699 -14.55 -9.75 50.97
C ILE A 699 -14.00 -10.54 49.79
N ALA A 700 -14.10 -11.88 49.85
CA ALA A 700 -13.61 -12.71 48.73
C ALA A 700 -14.39 -12.42 47.44
N ARG A 701 -15.70 -12.23 47.49
CA ARG A 701 -16.51 -11.84 46.30
C ARG A 701 -16.11 -10.50 45.75
N GLU A 702 -15.98 -9.49 46.60
CA GLU A 702 -15.50 -8.14 46.17
C GLU A 702 -14.12 -8.20 45.54
N LYS A 703 -13.19 -8.94 46.12
CA LYS A 703 -11.83 -9.08 45.63
C LYS A 703 -11.79 -9.83 44.30
N MET A 704 -12.60 -10.87 44.09
CA MET A 704 -12.73 -11.58 42.83
C MET A 704 -13.39 -10.71 41.78
N ALA A 705 -14.39 -9.90 42.12
CA ALA A 705 -14.98 -8.94 41.19
C ALA A 705 -13.92 -7.92 40.68
N HIS A 706 -13.16 -7.36 41.62
CA HIS A 706 -12.09 -6.42 41.29
C HIS A 706 -10.99 -7.09 40.43
N ALA A 707 -10.60 -8.33 40.74
CA ALA A 707 -9.58 -9.07 40.01
C ALA A 707 -10.03 -9.34 38.55
N SER A 708 -11.27 -9.78 38.39
CA SER A 708 -11.87 -9.98 37.05
C SER A 708 -11.88 -8.69 36.22
N THR A 709 -12.32 -7.58 36.82
CA THR A 709 -12.32 -6.27 36.15
C THR A 709 -10.91 -5.79 35.79
N MET A 710 -9.93 -5.96 36.71
CA MET A 710 -8.52 -5.61 36.43
C MET A 710 -7.94 -6.47 35.29
N ALA A 711 -8.20 -7.78 35.30
CA ALA A 711 -7.82 -8.68 34.22
C ALA A 711 -8.48 -8.25 32.90
N GLY A 712 -9.76 -7.87 32.94
CA GLY A 712 -10.53 -7.34 31.82
C GLY A 712 -9.88 -6.08 31.24
N MET A 713 -9.54 -5.09 32.06
CA MET A 713 -8.85 -3.88 31.63
C MET A 713 -7.46 -4.18 31.05
N ALA A 714 -6.74 -5.16 31.60
CA ALA A 714 -5.44 -5.56 31.10
C ALA A 714 -5.56 -6.16 29.68
N PHE A 715 -6.37 -7.19 29.49
CA PHE A 715 -6.45 -7.82 28.18
C PHE A 715 -7.23 -7.01 27.14
N ALA A 716 -8.11 -6.11 27.55
CA ALA A 716 -8.75 -5.16 26.64
C ALA A 716 -7.73 -4.32 25.86
N ASN A 717 -6.56 -4.08 26.45
CA ASN A 717 -5.50 -3.26 25.87
C ASN A 717 -4.29 -4.07 25.38
N ALA A 718 -3.93 -5.17 26.08
CA ALA A 718 -2.83 -6.05 25.72
C ALA A 718 -3.22 -7.17 24.76
N PHE A 719 -4.51 -7.49 24.65
CA PHE A 719 -5.06 -8.69 24.02
C PHE A 719 -4.77 -9.98 24.81
N LEU A 720 -5.15 -11.10 24.20
CA LEU A 720 -4.99 -12.44 24.73
C LEU A 720 -3.95 -13.22 23.90
N GLY A 721 -3.87 -14.51 24.09
CA GLY A 721 -2.92 -15.37 23.41
C GLY A 721 -3.49 -16.71 22.97
N VAL A 722 -2.61 -17.66 22.78
CA VAL A 722 -2.92 -19.01 22.26
C VAL A 722 -3.81 -19.81 23.20
N CYS A 723 -3.79 -19.58 24.53
CA CYS A 723 -4.65 -20.33 25.44
C CYS A 723 -6.12 -20.11 25.12
N HIS A 724 -6.53 -18.87 24.94
CA HIS A 724 -7.91 -18.56 24.52
C HIS A 724 -8.22 -19.10 23.13
N SER A 725 -7.28 -19.03 22.19
CA SER A 725 -7.48 -19.60 20.87
C SER A 725 -7.78 -21.10 20.90
N LEU A 726 -7.04 -21.84 21.71
CA LEU A 726 -7.24 -23.27 21.94
C LEU A 726 -8.56 -23.54 22.68
N ALA A 727 -8.83 -22.78 23.74
CA ALA A 727 -10.01 -22.95 24.58
C ALA A 727 -11.32 -22.69 23.83
N HIS A 728 -11.35 -21.72 22.93
CA HIS A 728 -12.51 -21.46 22.07
C HIS A 728 -12.91 -22.69 21.27
N LYS A 729 -11.94 -23.41 20.71
CA LYS A 729 -12.22 -24.60 19.87
C LYS A 729 -12.53 -25.80 20.74
N LEU A 730 -11.76 -26.02 21.80
CA LEU A 730 -12.03 -27.11 22.75
C LEU A 730 -13.45 -27.01 23.34
N GLY A 731 -13.87 -25.77 23.68
CA GLY A 731 -15.23 -25.54 24.18
C GLY A 731 -16.30 -25.74 23.10
N ALA A 732 -16.07 -25.32 21.88
CA ALA A 732 -17.02 -25.45 20.78
C ALA A 732 -17.24 -26.92 20.36
N TYR A 733 -16.18 -27.71 20.21
CA TYR A 733 -16.26 -29.10 19.75
C TYR A 733 -16.69 -30.10 20.86
N HIS A 734 -16.29 -29.83 22.10
CA HIS A 734 -16.50 -30.78 23.21
C HIS A 734 -17.38 -30.24 24.33
N HIS A 735 -18.05 -29.09 24.13
CA HIS A 735 -19.00 -28.48 25.08
C HIS A 735 -18.41 -28.25 26.47
N ILE A 736 -17.10 -27.99 26.56
CA ILE A 736 -16.43 -27.67 27.82
C ILE A 736 -16.68 -26.18 28.15
N PRO A 737 -17.09 -25.85 29.39
CA PRO A 737 -17.22 -24.46 29.80
C PRO A 737 -15.94 -23.69 29.58
N HIS A 738 -16.02 -22.46 29.03
CA HIS A 738 -14.89 -21.69 28.56
C HIS A 738 -13.73 -21.57 29.57
N GLY A 739 -14.02 -21.16 30.81
CA GLY A 739 -12.97 -21.05 31.84
C GLY A 739 -12.36 -22.38 32.27
N VAL A 740 -13.10 -23.49 32.13
CA VAL A 740 -12.57 -24.86 32.33
C VAL A 740 -11.63 -25.23 31.17
N ALA A 741 -12.01 -24.92 29.94
CA ALA A 741 -11.16 -25.16 28.77
C ALA A 741 -9.82 -24.37 28.90
N ASN A 742 -9.87 -23.12 29.31
CA ASN A 742 -8.68 -22.34 29.63
C ASN A 742 -7.83 -23.00 30.73
N ALA A 743 -8.46 -23.47 31.80
CA ALA A 743 -7.77 -24.15 32.91
C ALA A 743 -7.02 -25.41 32.49
N LEU A 744 -7.60 -26.20 31.57
CA LEU A 744 -7.00 -27.42 31.04
C LEU A 744 -5.77 -27.15 30.10
N LEU A 745 -5.67 -25.97 29.55
CA LEU A 745 -4.68 -25.61 28.51
C LEU A 745 -3.57 -24.69 29.02
N ILE A 746 -3.81 -23.91 30.07
CA ILE A 746 -2.93 -22.79 30.45
C ILE A 746 -1.49 -23.22 30.71
N ASN A 747 -1.22 -24.30 31.42
CA ASN A 747 0.14 -24.74 31.70
C ASN A 747 0.90 -25.15 30.44
N GLN A 748 0.22 -25.78 29.49
CA GLN A 748 0.81 -26.15 28.19
C GLN A 748 1.19 -24.89 27.38
N VAL A 749 0.38 -23.85 27.47
CA VAL A 749 0.67 -22.57 26.80
C VAL A 749 1.79 -21.79 27.49
N LEU A 750 1.85 -21.79 28.81
CA LEU A 750 2.97 -21.19 29.54
C LEU A 750 4.30 -21.88 29.15
N GLU A 751 4.34 -23.21 29.10
CA GLU A 751 5.48 -23.98 28.66
C GLU A 751 5.88 -23.69 27.20
N PHE A 752 4.86 -23.61 26.32
CA PHE A 752 5.05 -23.25 24.94
C PHE A 752 5.73 -21.86 24.79
N ASN A 753 5.32 -20.88 25.59
CA ASN A 753 5.79 -19.50 25.47
C ASN A 753 7.24 -19.29 25.96
N VAL A 754 7.76 -20.08 26.88
CA VAL A 754 9.10 -19.88 27.49
C VAL A 754 10.27 -20.26 26.60
N ASN A 755 10.02 -20.71 25.39
CA ASN A 755 11.07 -21.04 24.42
C ASN A 755 11.91 -19.81 24.05
N SER A 756 13.22 -19.86 24.33
CA SER A 756 14.17 -18.78 24.03
C SER A 756 14.58 -18.68 22.57
N ALA A 757 14.33 -19.71 21.76
CA ALA A 757 14.68 -19.78 20.35
C ALA A 757 13.52 -20.34 19.49
N PRO A 758 12.34 -19.68 19.50
CA PRO A 758 11.17 -20.13 18.76
C PRO A 758 11.39 -20.02 17.24
N ARG A 759 10.81 -20.93 16.47
CA ARG A 759 10.82 -20.83 14.98
C ARG A 759 10.15 -19.56 14.48
N LYS A 760 9.08 -19.14 15.16
CA LYS A 760 8.37 -17.90 14.86
C LYS A 760 8.06 -17.18 16.16
N MET A 761 8.33 -15.90 16.20
CA MET A 761 7.87 -15.02 17.26
C MET A 761 6.90 -13.99 16.72
N GLY A 762 6.20 -13.29 17.58
CA GLY A 762 5.31 -12.22 17.21
C GLY A 762 6.04 -11.06 16.52
N THR A 763 5.30 -10.32 15.72
CA THR A 763 5.83 -9.27 14.82
C THR A 763 5.53 -7.85 15.27
N PHE A 764 4.98 -7.66 16.48
CA PHE A 764 4.71 -6.32 16.98
C PHE A 764 6.00 -5.59 17.38
N PRO A 765 6.10 -4.28 17.13
CA PRO A 765 7.32 -3.50 17.35
C PRO A 765 7.87 -3.56 18.76
N GLN A 766 7.02 -3.55 19.78
CA GLN A 766 7.41 -3.56 21.19
C GLN A 766 7.95 -4.91 21.68
N TYR A 767 7.66 -6.00 20.98
CA TYR A 767 8.19 -7.32 21.33
C TYR A 767 9.55 -7.53 20.65
N ALA A 768 10.62 -7.23 21.37
CA ALA A 768 11.98 -7.17 20.81
C ALA A 768 12.65 -8.54 20.68
N TYR A 769 12.45 -9.42 21.68
CA TYR A 769 13.07 -10.75 21.78
C TYR A 769 12.26 -11.66 22.70
N PRO A 770 12.41 -13.00 22.57
CA PRO A 770 11.79 -13.96 23.49
C PRO A 770 12.31 -13.79 24.92
N ASN A 771 11.43 -13.45 25.86
CA ASN A 771 11.77 -13.18 27.26
C ASN A 771 10.74 -13.74 28.26
N MET A 772 9.89 -14.68 27.80
CA MET A 772 8.75 -15.14 28.60
C MET A 772 9.13 -15.84 29.88
N LEU A 773 10.28 -16.56 29.95
CA LEU A 773 10.73 -17.16 31.20
C LEU A 773 10.93 -16.12 32.31
N ALA A 774 11.64 -15.03 32.00
CA ALA A 774 11.86 -13.95 32.96
C ALA A 774 10.53 -13.27 33.36
N ARG A 775 9.62 -13.03 32.41
CA ARG A 775 8.33 -12.42 32.69
C ARG A 775 7.43 -13.29 33.57
N TYR A 776 7.34 -14.60 33.30
CA TYR A 776 6.61 -15.52 34.18
C TYR A 776 7.29 -15.71 35.53
N ALA A 777 8.61 -15.64 35.63
CA ALA A 777 9.34 -15.62 36.90
C ALA A 777 9.03 -14.35 37.72
N GLU A 778 8.76 -13.21 37.08
CA GLU A 778 8.28 -11.99 37.75
C GLU A 778 6.87 -12.19 38.29
N VAL A 779 5.92 -12.74 37.52
CA VAL A 779 4.60 -13.11 38.03
C VAL A 779 4.72 -14.07 39.21
N ALA A 780 5.55 -15.10 39.08
CA ALA A 780 5.80 -16.08 40.15
C ALA A 780 6.32 -15.41 41.44
N THR A 781 7.27 -14.48 41.30
CA THR A 781 7.80 -13.70 42.43
C THR A 781 6.68 -12.89 43.09
N PHE A 782 5.81 -12.25 42.32
CA PHE A 782 4.71 -11.44 42.82
C PHE A 782 3.68 -12.25 43.63
N VAL A 783 3.52 -13.55 43.29
CA VAL A 783 2.65 -14.49 44.04
C VAL A 783 3.41 -15.33 45.06
N GLY A 784 4.66 -14.93 45.40
CA GLY A 784 5.42 -15.48 46.53
C GLY A 784 6.33 -16.69 46.19
N CYS A 785 6.64 -16.96 44.94
CA CYS A 785 7.63 -17.96 44.55
C CYS A 785 9.05 -17.40 44.71
N THR A 786 10.04 -18.29 44.92
CA THR A 786 11.44 -17.91 45.17
C THR A 786 12.40 -18.86 44.44
N GLY A 787 13.62 -18.41 44.14
CA GLY A 787 14.64 -19.20 43.47
C GLY A 787 15.10 -18.58 42.13
N THR A 788 15.65 -19.40 41.23
CA THR A 788 15.98 -18.98 39.89
C THR A 788 14.71 -18.76 39.06
N ASP A 789 14.85 -18.20 37.88
CA ASP A 789 13.70 -17.94 37.01
C ASP A 789 13.01 -19.26 36.59
N GLU A 790 13.78 -20.32 36.32
CA GLU A 790 13.27 -21.66 36.04
C GLU A 790 12.54 -22.26 37.24
N GLU A 791 13.12 -22.19 38.45
CA GLU A 791 12.50 -22.70 39.66
C GLU A 791 11.20 -21.94 39.98
N LYS A 792 11.17 -20.64 39.81
CA LYS A 792 9.95 -19.83 39.96
C LYS A 792 8.89 -20.17 38.93
N PHE A 793 9.26 -20.41 37.68
CA PHE A 793 8.35 -20.80 36.64
C PHE A 793 7.70 -22.14 36.94
N GLU A 794 8.46 -23.14 37.38
CA GLU A 794 7.93 -24.44 37.80
C GLU A 794 6.99 -24.30 39.01
N GLN A 795 7.34 -23.49 39.98
CA GLN A 795 6.48 -23.19 41.15
C GLN A 795 5.18 -22.50 40.70
N LEU A 796 5.21 -21.63 39.69
CA LEU A 796 4.00 -20.97 39.20
C LEU A 796 3.05 -22.01 38.55
N LYS A 797 3.58 -22.90 37.70
CA LYS A 797 2.78 -23.99 37.11
C LYS A 797 2.16 -24.87 38.18
N GLN A 798 2.93 -25.24 39.21
CA GLN A 798 2.43 -26.03 40.32
C GLN A 798 1.33 -25.30 41.13
N LYS A 799 1.50 -24.00 41.41
CA LYS A 799 0.46 -23.20 42.05
C LYS A 799 -0.84 -23.14 41.24
N ILE A 800 -0.76 -23.13 39.91
CA ILE A 800 -1.94 -23.18 39.03
C ILE A 800 -2.63 -24.55 39.16
N GLU A 801 -1.88 -25.67 39.16
CA GLU A 801 -2.43 -26.99 39.36
C GLU A 801 -3.07 -27.14 40.77
N ASP A 802 -2.42 -26.67 41.82
CA ASP A 802 -2.94 -26.65 43.16
C ASP A 802 -4.25 -25.85 43.27
N LEU A 803 -4.30 -24.71 42.59
CA LEU A 803 -5.51 -23.88 42.53
C LEU A 803 -6.65 -24.60 41.77
N LYS A 804 -6.38 -25.22 40.62
CA LYS A 804 -7.34 -26.04 39.87
C LYS A 804 -7.92 -27.14 40.73
N ALA A 805 -7.06 -27.90 41.40
CA ALA A 805 -7.47 -28.96 42.33
C ALA A 805 -8.35 -28.42 43.46
N THR A 806 -7.99 -27.26 44.04
CA THR A 806 -8.74 -26.63 45.17
C THR A 806 -10.16 -26.24 44.72
N VAL A 807 -10.33 -25.79 43.48
CA VAL A 807 -11.62 -25.32 42.97
C VAL A 807 -12.36 -26.41 42.14
N GLY A 808 -11.86 -27.66 42.19
CA GLY A 808 -12.53 -28.83 41.62
C GLY A 808 -12.45 -28.92 40.08
N ILE A 809 -11.43 -28.39 39.46
CA ILE A 809 -11.17 -28.54 38.02
C ILE A 809 -10.12 -29.63 37.82
N PRO A 810 -10.34 -30.62 36.92
CA PRO A 810 -9.37 -31.68 36.64
C PRO A 810 -8.12 -31.17 35.95
N SER A 811 -7.04 -31.97 35.99
CA SER A 811 -5.76 -31.59 35.42
C SER A 811 -5.71 -31.74 33.89
N THR A 812 -6.43 -32.71 33.34
CA THR A 812 -6.41 -33.07 31.90
C THR A 812 -7.79 -33.10 31.28
N ILE A 813 -7.82 -32.99 29.93
CA ILE A 813 -9.05 -33.08 29.12
C ILE A 813 -9.66 -34.47 29.27
N SER A 814 -8.88 -35.54 29.33
CA SER A 814 -9.37 -36.89 29.53
C SER A 814 -10.01 -37.10 30.91
N GLU A 815 -9.45 -36.51 31.98
CA GLU A 815 -10.04 -36.52 33.33
C GLU A 815 -11.35 -35.73 33.41
N PHE A 816 -11.52 -34.70 32.56
CA PHE A 816 -12.79 -34.00 32.45
C PHE A 816 -13.88 -34.90 31.85
N GLY A 817 -13.51 -35.94 31.12
CA GLY A 817 -14.43 -36.93 30.57
C GLY A 817 -14.67 -36.82 29.06
N VAL A 818 -13.82 -36.17 28.33
CA VAL A 818 -13.87 -36.15 26.85
C VAL A 818 -13.42 -37.51 26.31
N ASP A 819 -14.23 -38.10 25.47
CA ASP A 819 -13.92 -39.38 24.80
C ASP A 819 -12.69 -39.26 23.88
N GLU A 820 -11.77 -40.22 23.96
CA GLU A 820 -10.48 -40.15 23.23
C GLU A 820 -10.68 -40.14 21.73
N GLN A 821 -11.58 -41.01 21.20
CA GLN A 821 -11.80 -41.07 19.76
C GLN A 821 -12.47 -39.78 19.23
N ALA A 822 -13.48 -39.29 19.94
CA ALA A 822 -14.13 -38.02 19.59
C ALA A 822 -13.17 -36.85 19.62
N PHE A 823 -12.22 -36.84 20.57
CA PHE A 823 -11.17 -35.80 20.61
C PHE A 823 -10.22 -35.90 19.43
N LEU A 824 -9.75 -37.09 19.10
CA LEU A 824 -8.80 -37.29 17.99
C LEU A 824 -9.45 -37.03 16.62
N ASP A 825 -10.73 -37.36 16.45
CA ASP A 825 -11.47 -37.12 15.21
C ASP A 825 -11.64 -35.63 14.90
N THR A 826 -11.67 -34.76 15.90
CA THR A 826 -11.85 -33.30 15.77
C THR A 826 -10.52 -32.52 15.87
N LEU A 827 -9.43 -33.20 16.23
CA LEU A 827 -8.18 -32.54 16.60
C LEU A 827 -7.59 -31.67 15.47
N ASP A 828 -7.58 -32.16 14.23
CA ASP A 828 -7.00 -31.42 13.10
C ASP A 828 -7.81 -30.15 12.76
N GLU A 829 -9.14 -30.25 12.82
CA GLU A 829 -10.03 -29.09 12.64
C GLU A 829 -9.84 -28.07 13.78
N MET A 830 -9.73 -28.54 15.02
CA MET A 830 -9.45 -27.65 16.16
C MET A 830 -8.11 -26.94 16.03
N VAL A 831 -7.07 -27.65 15.53
CA VAL A 831 -5.73 -27.08 15.30
C VAL A 831 -5.78 -25.95 14.26
N GLU A 832 -6.40 -26.18 13.11
CA GLU A 832 -6.52 -25.18 12.05
C GLU A 832 -7.35 -23.99 12.52
N ALA A 833 -8.49 -24.23 13.15
CA ALA A 833 -9.35 -23.19 13.66
C ALA A 833 -8.71 -22.36 14.80
N ALA A 834 -7.89 -22.99 15.67
CA ALA A 834 -7.17 -22.28 16.73
C ALA A 834 -6.04 -21.43 16.17
N PHE A 835 -5.33 -21.91 15.15
CA PHE A 835 -4.33 -21.11 14.46
C PHE A 835 -4.92 -19.84 13.84
N ASP A 836 -6.14 -19.95 13.27
CA ASP A 836 -6.84 -18.83 12.65
C ASP A 836 -7.67 -18.01 13.65
N ASP A 837 -7.62 -18.29 14.93
CA ASP A 837 -8.33 -17.51 15.95
C ASP A 837 -7.75 -16.11 16.13
N GLN A 838 -8.60 -15.13 16.46
CA GLN A 838 -8.20 -13.72 16.64
C GLN A 838 -7.15 -13.55 17.73
N CYS A 839 -7.18 -14.36 18.79
CA CYS A 839 -6.27 -14.23 19.93
C CYS A 839 -4.84 -14.72 19.61
N THR A 840 -4.67 -15.65 18.67
CA THR A 840 -3.37 -16.22 18.30
C THR A 840 -2.35 -15.16 17.87
N GLY A 841 -2.82 -14.10 17.21
CA GLY A 841 -1.97 -13.05 16.68
C GLY A 841 -1.26 -12.19 17.71
N ALA A 842 -1.76 -12.13 18.96
CA ALA A 842 -1.16 -11.34 20.04
C ALA A 842 -0.19 -12.15 20.94
N ASN A 843 -0.10 -13.47 20.73
CA ASN A 843 0.78 -14.32 21.51
C ASN A 843 2.27 -14.03 21.22
N PRO A 844 3.16 -14.01 22.22
CA PRO A 844 4.58 -13.67 22.04
C PRO A 844 5.34 -14.67 21.14
N ARG A 845 4.94 -15.93 21.18
CA ARG A 845 5.43 -16.98 20.27
C ARG A 845 4.31 -17.34 19.29
N TYR A 846 4.56 -17.17 17.99
CA TYR A 846 3.59 -17.54 16.97
C TYR A 846 3.63 -19.06 16.73
N PRO A 847 2.52 -19.81 16.92
CA PRO A 847 2.55 -21.26 16.87
C PRO A 847 2.58 -21.80 15.44
N LEU A 848 3.12 -23.04 15.29
CA LEU A 848 2.90 -23.89 14.12
C LEU A 848 1.72 -24.84 14.38
N PHE A 849 1.10 -25.36 13.34
CA PHE A 849 0.04 -26.39 13.49
C PHE A 849 0.47 -27.58 14.33
N SER A 850 1.72 -28.06 14.10
CA SER A 850 2.31 -29.16 14.89
C SER A 850 2.45 -28.81 16.38
N GLU A 851 2.75 -27.55 16.70
CA GLU A 851 2.90 -27.08 18.08
C GLU A 851 1.54 -26.94 18.77
N ILE A 852 0.51 -26.46 18.05
CA ILE A 852 -0.88 -26.41 18.54
C ILE A 852 -1.36 -27.85 18.80
N ARG A 853 -1.12 -28.77 17.88
CA ARG A 853 -1.48 -30.18 18.03
C ARG A 853 -0.81 -30.79 19.27
N GLU A 854 0.47 -30.50 19.48
CA GLU A 854 1.20 -30.98 20.65
C GLU A 854 0.61 -30.45 21.96
N MET A 855 0.29 -29.16 22.04
CA MET A 855 -0.35 -28.58 23.22
C MET A 855 -1.69 -29.27 23.54
N TYR A 856 -2.53 -29.52 22.55
CA TYR A 856 -3.79 -30.25 22.74
C TYR A 856 -3.56 -31.68 23.22
N LEU A 857 -2.64 -32.41 22.65
CA LEU A 857 -2.32 -33.78 23.03
C LEU A 857 -1.75 -33.86 24.45
N ARG A 858 -0.85 -32.96 24.82
CA ARG A 858 -0.32 -32.84 26.18
C ARG A 858 -1.43 -32.51 27.20
N ALA A 859 -2.30 -31.59 26.84
CA ALA A 859 -3.47 -31.25 27.69
C ALA A 859 -4.47 -32.43 27.82
N TYR A 860 -4.60 -33.24 26.79
CA TYR A 860 -5.49 -34.40 26.81
C TYR A 860 -4.95 -35.57 27.69
N TYR A 861 -3.67 -35.96 27.45
CA TYR A 861 -3.09 -37.16 28.10
C TYR A 861 -2.36 -36.83 29.40
N GLY A 862 -1.92 -35.55 29.60
CA GLY A 862 -0.93 -35.14 30.57
C GLY A 862 0.49 -35.42 30.09
N ASP A 863 1.46 -34.59 30.51
CA ASP A 863 2.85 -34.61 30.02
C ASP A 863 3.51 -35.99 30.15
N ALA A 864 3.42 -36.62 31.29
CA ALA A 864 4.08 -37.92 31.57
C ALA A 864 3.57 -39.03 30.61
N LYS A 865 2.27 -39.09 30.35
CA LYS A 865 1.68 -40.09 29.44
C LYS A 865 1.99 -39.76 28.00
N TYR A 866 1.96 -38.49 27.61
CA TYR A 866 2.29 -38.03 26.26
C TYR A 866 3.76 -38.35 25.90
N GLU A 867 4.71 -38.08 26.79
CA GLU A 867 6.15 -38.41 26.59
C GLU A 867 6.38 -39.91 26.44
N LEU A 868 5.66 -40.71 27.22
CA LEU A 868 5.74 -42.17 27.11
C LEU A 868 5.24 -42.68 25.74
N MET A 869 4.14 -42.13 25.26
CA MET A 869 3.55 -42.51 23.96
C MET A 869 4.49 -42.11 22.81
N ASN A 870 5.07 -40.88 22.82
CA ASN A 870 5.99 -40.41 21.82
C ASN A 870 7.33 -41.19 21.80
N SER A 871 7.86 -41.55 22.99
CA SER A 871 9.09 -42.35 23.06
C SER A 871 8.91 -43.74 22.45
N THR A 872 7.72 -44.35 22.63
CA THR A 872 7.36 -45.64 22.08
C THR A 872 7.17 -45.55 20.55
N GLU A 873 6.58 -44.48 20.05
CA GLU A 873 6.36 -44.29 18.63
C GLU A 873 7.68 -43.95 17.91
N THR A 874 8.55 -43.14 18.51
CA THR A 874 9.89 -42.85 18.01
C THR A 874 10.70 -44.13 17.87
N GLN A 875 10.66 -45.03 18.87
CA GLN A 875 11.32 -46.32 18.81
C GLN A 875 10.79 -47.21 17.66
N ARG A 876 9.46 -47.21 17.43
CA ARG A 876 8.83 -47.93 16.31
C ARG A 876 9.25 -47.36 14.96
N VAL A 877 9.32 -46.02 14.82
CA VAL A 877 9.77 -45.33 13.59
C VAL A 877 11.23 -45.58 13.34
N GLU A 878 12.09 -45.55 14.36
CA GLU A 878 13.52 -45.86 14.22
C GLU A 878 13.74 -47.29 13.76
N VAL A 879 13.02 -48.28 14.35
CA VAL A 879 13.09 -49.69 13.92
C VAL A 879 12.62 -49.83 12.46
N LYS A 880 11.58 -49.16 12.06
CA LYS A 880 11.06 -49.20 10.69
C LYS A 880 12.02 -48.56 9.69
N ILE A 881 12.65 -47.43 10.05
CA ILE A 881 13.68 -46.76 9.22
C ILE A 881 14.92 -47.66 9.10
N GLU A 882 15.32 -48.40 10.16
CA GLU A 882 16.41 -49.35 10.10
C GLU A 882 16.10 -50.57 9.22
N GLU A 883 14.83 -51.04 9.25
CA GLU A 883 14.37 -52.14 8.38
C GLU A 883 14.33 -51.69 6.91
N ASP A 884 13.79 -50.52 6.62
CA ASP A 884 13.72 -49.95 5.27
C ASP A 884 15.13 -49.68 4.69
N ASN A 885 16.06 -49.16 5.51
CA ASN A 885 17.47 -48.98 5.14
C ASN A 885 18.19 -50.31 4.85
N LYS A 886 17.88 -51.41 5.60
CA LYS A 886 18.41 -52.74 5.32
C LYS A 886 17.90 -53.30 4.00
N VAL A 887 16.59 -53.16 3.72
CA VAL A 887 15.97 -53.57 2.44
C VAL A 887 16.58 -52.81 1.25
N GLU A 888 16.80 -51.48 1.41
CA GLU A 888 17.41 -50.67 0.37
C GLU A 888 18.90 -51.05 0.13
N ALA A 889 19.62 -51.38 1.18
CA ALA A 889 20.99 -51.84 1.10
C ALA A 889 21.11 -53.20 0.39
N GLU A 890 20.22 -54.16 0.69
CA GLU A 890 20.12 -55.43 0.00
C GLU A 890 19.76 -55.28 -1.47
N HIS A 891 18.83 -54.38 -1.78
CA HIS A 891 18.43 -54.09 -3.17
C HIS A 891 19.59 -53.46 -3.99
N LYS A 892 20.36 -52.54 -3.36
CA LYS A 892 21.57 -51.94 -3.96
C LYS A 892 22.65 -52.99 -4.18
N LYS A 893 22.76 -54.00 -3.32
CA LYS A 893 23.71 -55.13 -3.45
C LYS A 893 23.34 -56.03 -4.59
N ASP A 894 22.04 -56.39 -4.70
CA ASP A 894 21.51 -57.23 -5.80
C ASP A 894 21.68 -56.57 -7.17
N ILE A 895 21.43 -55.23 -7.24
CA ILE A 895 21.66 -54.44 -8.47
C ILE A 895 23.15 -54.43 -8.84
N LYS A 896 24.06 -54.29 -7.90
CA LYS A 896 25.53 -54.34 -8.17
C LYS A 896 25.96 -55.70 -8.66
N GLU A 897 25.44 -56.81 -8.10
CA GLU A 897 25.76 -58.17 -8.54
C GLU A 897 25.20 -58.43 -9.96
N LYS A 898 24.00 -57.98 -10.26
CA LYS A 898 23.39 -58.06 -11.62
C LYS A 898 24.18 -57.25 -12.66
N ILE A 899 24.65 -56.07 -12.29
CA ILE A 899 25.53 -55.24 -13.14
C ILE A 899 26.86 -55.91 -13.38
N LYS A 900 27.48 -56.53 -12.34
CA LYS A 900 28.72 -57.23 -12.44
C LYS A 900 28.62 -58.49 -13.33
N ALA A 901 27.55 -59.26 -13.15
CA ALA A 901 27.25 -60.42 -13.98
C ALA A 901 26.99 -60.05 -15.46
N LYS A 902 26.38 -58.90 -15.69
CA LYS A 902 26.13 -58.38 -17.05
C LYS A 902 27.42 -57.88 -17.70
N ALA A 903 28.33 -57.26 -16.93
CA ALA A 903 29.66 -56.84 -17.39
C ALA A 903 30.59 -58.01 -17.70
N GLU A 904 30.54 -59.12 -16.94
CA GLU A 904 31.27 -60.35 -17.18
C GLU A 904 30.77 -61.07 -18.45
N LYS A 905 29.45 -61.12 -18.71
CA LYS A 905 28.88 -61.65 -19.96
C LYS A 905 29.29 -60.82 -21.19
N VAL A 906 29.38 -59.50 -21.07
CA VAL A 906 29.86 -58.63 -22.18
C VAL A 906 31.36 -58.83 -22.44
N LYS A 907 32.18 -59.11 -21.43
CA LYS A 907 33.60 -59.44 -21.57
C LYS A 907 33.87 -60.87 -22.17
N ALA A 908 32.93 -61.79 -21.93
CA ALA A 908 33.01 -63.14 -22.50
C ALA A 908 32.51 -63.26 -23.95
N GLY A 909 31.72 -62.23 -24.42
CA GLY A 909 31.24 -62.19 -25.81
C GLY A 909 32.11 -61.42 -26.82
N VAL A 910 33.34 -60.97 -26.35
CA VAL A 910 34.35 -60.28 -27.17
C VAL A 910 35.62 -61.14 -27.22
N ARG A 911 35.44 -62.46 -27.42
CA ARG A 911 36.54 -63.34 -27.86
C ARG A 911 36.11 -64.17 -29.06
#